data_725d9b8daf37bb691778dea086146ce3
#
_entry.id   725d9b8daf37bb691778dea086146ce3
#
_cell.length_a   1.000
_cell.length_b   1.000
_cell.length_c   1.000
_cell.angle_alpha   90.00
_cell.angle_beta   90.00
_cell.angle_gamma   90.00
#
_symmetry.space_group_name_H-M   'P 1'
#
loop_
_entity.id
_entity.type
_entity.pdbx_description
1 polymer ?
#
loop_
_entity_poly.entity_id
_entity_poly.type
_entity_poly.pdbx_seq_one_letter_code
_entity_poly.pdbx_strand_id
1 'polypeptide(L)'
;MQPCLARPFAKKAKPGKNRDMACTGEDLMNQIMMKINGQELKVQEETTILQAARQAGIYIPVLCAHPDLPGNESIEPVDYIYQGEQKIENTQTDKTAAPVCGICLVEVQGASELLPSCTTKVQPGMVVTTENERITLARQKNLSEILADHPHSCLTCAQQDGCSRTQCTFNIPENERCCDLFGLCELQKVANYIGISRETPRWVPTDLPILDSSLFLRNYNLCLGCLRCVRVCCEVRGVGAIGFVYDLNGKIQVGTIQSSLEESGCRFCTACVHVCPTGAIQDNSAPRLIKEESIVPCRAACPANINIPEYLRLIAQGKNDQANTVIREKVPFPRILGRVCSHPCEDACRRRELNEAISICALKRYAADREQGTWRQKQIVKNNTGKKIAIIGAGPAGMTAAFYLKKLGHKVNVFEVEAKAGGMMRYGIPSFRLPVEVIDQELQEIFDLGVDFYPNTRLGQDIYLEQLRNDGFDAVFLAVGAKLSRKITLTGSNHPDILWGIEFLRQVSLGKKDKLKKKVVIVGGGNVAVDTAMTVLRCRRTEVTIVCLERKKEMPVNQWVIDIALEEGIFLKPSWGVNRILIENERITGLELRECTSVFDRYGLFSPSFSETTTTIEANQIIFAIGQAPDLFFIDQGHQLKIQKGLIVVDENNLQTNIASVYAGGDAATIDNGTIIQAITSGRKAASAIDNSLGGQGDIEENLFSGQKPAEYLGREEGFAYQSRQKEPRIDLSQRKGFQELSLGFSEEQALKEARRCLQCDLRLFLQQNPLPPKLIETFSPEKIQEVPETEGVYQLYDGNNCVISIKGCHDMRKGLMEAFNSTKGALYFDYEESRMFSQRETELIQKYLQKYGQMPGDGDSDLDDLF
;
A
#
# COMPACT_ATOMS: atom_id res chain seq x y z
N MET A 1 47.63 23.48 -5.66
CA MET A 1 47.32 22.74 -4.44
C MET A 1 46.63 21.45 -4.87
N GLN A 2 47.32 20.34 -4.69
CA GLN A 2 46.95 19.04 -5.25
C GLN A 2 45.77 18.43 -4.52
N PRO A 3 44.84 17.71 -5.22
CA PRO A 3 43.77 16.95 -4.59
C PRO A 3 44.32 15.59 -4.14
N CYS A 4 44.04 15.21 -2.88
CA CYS A 4 44.27 13.90 -2.34
C CYS A 4 43.43 12.83 -3.08
N LEU A 5 44.11 11.88 -3.68
CA LEU A 5 43.63 10.69 -4.32
C LEU A 5 42.97 9.76 -3.28
N ALA A 6 41.67 9.59 -3.37
CA ALA A 6 40.94 8.51 -2.74
C ALA A 6 41.29 7.18 -3.45
N ARG A 7 41.85 6.23 -2.72
CA ARG A 7 42.09 4.87 -3.23
C ARG A 7 40.74 4.14 -3.42
N PRO A 8 40.53 3.45 -4.54
CA PRO A 8 39.28 2.70 -4.75
C PRO A 8 39.33 1.37 -3.98
N PHE A 9 38.39 1.17 -3.06
CA PHE A 9 38.07 -0.14 -2.52
C PHE A 9 37.26 -0.93 -3.55
N ALA A 10 37.96 -1.55 -4.49
CA ALA A 10 37.37 -2.53 -5.39
C ALA A 10 37.97 -3.91 -5.09
N LYS A 11 37.48 -4.59 -4.06
CA LYS A 11 37.45 -6.05 -4.09
C LYS A 11 36.16 -6.47 -4.78
N LYS A 12 36.31 -6.99 -6.00
CA LYS A 12 35.23 -7.65 -6.76
C LYS A 12 34.65 -8.76 -5.89
N ALA A 13 33.49 -8.51 -5.31
CA ALA A 13 32.64 -9.57 -4.80
C ALA A 13 32.20 -10.40 -6.02
N LYS A 14 32.55 -11.67 -6.04
CA LYS A 14 32.00 -12.63 -7.00
C LYS A 14 30.47 -12.64 -6.81
N PRO A 15 29.67 -12.62 -7.90
CA PRO A 15 28.22 -12.74 -7.75
C PRO A 15 27.89 -14.06 -7.09
N GLY A 16 27.18 -13.99 -5.97
CA GLY A 16 26.66 -15.15 -5.27
C GLY A 16 25.80 -15.96 -6.24
N LYS A 17 26.11 -17.22 -6.37
CA LYS A 17 25.31 -18.18 -7.14
C LYS A 17 23.88 -18.17 -6.60
N ASN A 18 22.93 -17.89 -7.49
CA ASN A 18 21.51 -18.14 -7.28
C ASN A 18 21.34 -19.58 -6.78
N ARG A 19 20.77 -19.75 -5.61
CA ARG A 19 20.28 -21.05 -5.16
C ARG A 19 18.82 -21.19 -5.63
N ASP A 20 18.66 -21.67 -6.86
CA ASP A 20 17.44 -22.38 -7.21
C ASP A 20 17.48 -23.70 -6.43
N MET A 21 16.53 -23.89 -5.53
CA MET A 21 16.34 -25.18 -4.84
C MET A 21 15.74 -26.21 -5.81
N ALA A 22 16.55 -26.69 -6.73
CA ALA A 22 16.39 -28.05 -7.26
C ALA A 22 17.35 -28.94 -6.46
N CYS A 23 16.82 -29.84 -5.65
CA CYS A 23 17.61 -30.87 -4.97
C CYS A 23 18.40 -31.67 -6.01
N THR A 24 19.65 -31.29 -6.24
CA THR A 24 20.60 -32.08 -7.01
C THR A 24 21.41 -32.95 -6.01
N GLY A 25 21.79 -34.16 -6.40
CA GLY A 25 22.42 -35.17 -5.55
C GLY A 25 23.77 -34.80 -4.92
N GLU A 26 24.26 -33.53 -5.09
CA GLU A 26 25.46 -33.00 -4.44
C GLU A 26 25.18 -32.44 -3.04
N ASP A 27 23.91 -32.12 -2.66
CA ASP A 27 23.53 -31.60 -1.33
C ASP A 27 23.58 -32.68 -0.23
N LEU A 28 23.81 -33.93 -0.56
CA LEU A 28 23.88 -35.04 0.39
C LEU A 28 25.29 -35.31 0.99
N MET A 29 26.33 -34.68 0.47
CA MET A 29 27.70 -35.04 0.85
C MET A 29 28.28 -34.36 2.10
N ASN A 30 27.67 -33.31 2.67
CA ASN A 30 28.20 -32.58 3.82
C ASN A 30 27.17 -32.39 4.95
N GLN A 31 26.34 -33.40 5.21
CA GLN A 31 25.41 -33.37 6.32
C GLN A 31 26.02 -34.00 7.55
N ILE A 32 25.90 -33.36 8.69
CA ILE A 32 26.35 -33.83 9.98
C ILE A 32 25.18 -34.09 10.92
N MET A 33 25.36 -35.01 11.82
CA MET A 33 24.41 -35.35 12.88
C MET A 33 24.77 -34.62 14.15
N MET A 34 23.78 -33.99 14.80
CA MET A 34 23.88 -33.37 16.12
C MET A 34 22.62 -33.61 16.94
N LYS A 35 22.64 -33.25 18.23
CA LYS A 35 21.45 -33.28 19.09
C LYS A 35 21.21 -31.91 19.73
N ILE A 36 19.94 -31.45 19.74
CA ILE A 36 19.52 -30.29 20.53
C ILE A 36 18.37 -30.72 21.43
N ASN A 37 18.53 -30.55 22.75
CA ASN A 37 17.54 -30.96 23.77
C ASN A 37 17.12 -32.44 23.62
N GLY A 38 18.03 -33.32 23.24
CA GLY A 38 17.77 -34.73 23.02
C GLY A 38 17.21 -35.09 21.63
N GLN A 39 16.77 -34.13 20.84
CA GLN A 39 16.28 -34.34 19.47
C GLN A 39 17.48 -34.49 18.50
N GLU A 40 17.50 -35.56 17.72
CA GLU A 40 18.50 -35.75 16.66
C GLU A 40 18.17 -34.93 15.43
N LEU A 41 19.18 -34.20 14.94
CA LEU A 41 19.06 -33.31 13.79
C LEU A 41 20.14 -33.64 12.77
N LYS A 42 19.75 -33.54 11.50
CA LYS A 42 20.65 -33.64 10.35
C LYS A 42 20.75 -32.30 9.68
N VAL A 43 21.93 -31.67 9.72
CA VAL A 43 22.14 -30.29 9.27
C VAL A 43 23.39 -30.21 8.39
N GLN A 44 23.51 -29.12 7.62
CA GLN A 44 24.70 -28.84 6.80
C GLN A 44 25.89 -28.42 7.70
N GLU A 45 27.11 -28.77 7.35
CA GLU A 45 28.34 -28.55 8.11
C GLU A 45 28.59 -27.08 8.51
N GLU A 46 28.28 -26.12 7.64
CA GLU A 46 28.53 -24.70 7.90
C GLU A 46 27.40 -23.99 8.70
N THR A 47 26.41 -24.75 9.14
CA THR A 47 25.24 -24.21 9.87
C THR A 47 25.64 -23.80 11.29
N THR A 48 25.10 -22.70 11.83
CA THR A 48 25.26 -22.36 13.25
C THR A 48 24.25 -23.11 14.12
N ILE A 49 24.54 -23.24 15.42
CA ILE A 49 23.61 -23.88 16.38
C ILE A 49 22.24 -23.20 16.34
N LEU A 50 22.20 -21.86 16.25
CA LEU A 50 20.94 -21.09 16.14
C LEU A 50 20.16 -21.45 14.87
N GLN A 51 20.84 -21.59 13.73
CA GLN A 51 20.17 -21.96 12.47
C GLN A 51 19.62 -23.39 12.53
N ALA A 52 20.40 -24.33 13.11
CA ALA A 52 19.97 -25.71 13.34
C ALA A 52 18.74 -25.78 14.26
N ALA A 53 18.74 -25.02 15.35
CA ALA A 53 17.61 -24.93 16.28
C ALA A 53 16.33 -24.37 15.58
N ARG A 54 16.48 -23.33 14.76
CA ARG A 54 15.36 -22.77 13.96
C ARG A 54 14.78 -23.78 12.97
N GLN A 55 15.63 -24.55 12.28
CA GLN A 55 15.16 -25.62 11.37
C GLN A 55 14.37 -26.70 12.11
N ALA A 56 14.69 -26.93 13.36
CA ALA A 56 14.01 -27.90 14.23
C ALA A 56 12.82 -27.32 14.99
N GLY A 57 12.47 -26.04 14.79
CA GLY A 57 11.41 -25.38 15.53
C GLY A 57 11.75 -25.06 16.99
N ILE A 58 13.03 -25.19 17.39
CA ILE A 58 13.49 -24.92 18.75
C ILE A 58 13.83 -23.43 18.88
N TYR A 59 13.16 -22.76 19.81
CA TYR A 59 13.41 -21.34 20.08
C TYR A 59 14.65 -21.13 20.93
N ILE A 60 15.52 -20.22 20.50
CA ILE A 60 16.62 -19.68 21.28
C ILE A 60 16.49 -18.15 21.23
N PRO A 61 16.44 -17.45 22.39
CA PRO A 61 16.30 -15.99 22.41
C PRO A 61 17.51 -15.29 21.76
N VAL A 62 17.25 -14.24 20.99
CA VAL A 62 18.28 -13.48 20.28
C VAL A 62 17.92 -12.00 20.21
N LEU A 63 18.92 -11.10 20.22
CA LEU A 63 18.75 -9.68 19.98
C LEU A 63 19.64 -9.15 18.85
N CYS A 64 20.88 -9.67 18.70
CA CYS A 64 21.77 -9.24 17.62
C CYS A 64 21.63 -10.08 16.35
N ALA A 65 21.22 -11.33 16.42
CA ALA A 65 21.05 -12.20 15.25
C ALA A 65 19.68 -11.99 14.54
N HIS A 66 19.66 -12.17 13.21
CA HIS A 66 18.47 -12.05 12.40
C HIS A 66 18.54 -13.07 11.24
N PRO A 67 17.42 -13.67 10.78
CA PRO A 67 17.43 -14.70 9.74
C PRO A 67 18.10 -14.27 8.43
N ASP A 68 17.87 -13.04 8.00
CA ASP A 68 18.33 -12.53 6.70
C ASP A 68 19.68 -11.79 6.78
N LEU A 69 20.32 -11.76 7.97
CA LEU A 69 21.56 -11.04 8.14
C LEU A 69 22.74 -12.00 8.39
N PRO A 70 23.91 -11.75 7.79
CA PRO A 70 25.14 -12.44 8.16
C PRO A 70 25.51 -12.13 9.62
N GLY A 71 26.49 -12.84 10.17
CA GLY A 71 26.99 -12.56 11.51
C GLY A 71 27.69 -11.20 11.65
N ASN A 72 28.00 -10.81 12.89
CA ASN A 72 28.67 -9.53 13.16
C ASN A 72 30.08 -9.44 12.58
N GLU A 73 30.73 -10.57 12.32
CA GLU A 73 32.04 -10.72 11.68
C GLU A 73 32.06 -10.20 10.22
N SER A 74 30.90 -9.96 9.61
CA SER A 74 30.79 -9.47 8.23
C SER A 74 31.06 -7.97 8.09
N ILE A 75 31.07 -7.22 9.19
CA ILE A 75 31.22 -5.77 9.20
C ILE A 75 32.38 -5.33 10.11
N GLU A 76 33.04 -4.25 9.72
CA GLU A 76 34.13 -3.63 10.48
C GLU A 76 33.72 -2.23 10.96
N PRO A 77 34.29 -1.74 12.09
CA PRO A 77 34.09 -0.37 12.53
C PRO A 77 34.66 0.59 11.49
N VAL A 78 34.01 1.75 11.36
CA VAL A 78 34.49 2.86 10.53
C VAL A 78 35.37 3.80 11.34
N ASP A 79 36.12 4.71 10.72
CA ASP A 79 36.98 5.64 11.42
C ASP A 79 36.18 6.64 12.29
N TYR A 80 35.00 7.03 11.85
CA TYR A 80 34.08 7.91 12.56
C TYR A 80 32.63 7.74 12.05
N ILE A 81 31.71 8.17 12.89
CA ILE A 81 30.27 8.28 12.56
C ILE A 81 29.74 9.64 12.97
N TYR A 82 28.52 9.95 12.52
CA TYR A 82 27.78 11.10 13.00
C TYR A 82 26.47 10.67 13.71
N GLN A 83 26.17 11.35 14.83
CA GLN A 83 24.86 11.33 15.48
C GLN A 83 24.31 12.77 15.48
N GLY A 84 23.59 13.13 14.41
CA GLY A 84 23.29 14.53 14.10
C GLY A 84 24.54 15.31 13.72
N GLU A 85 24.77 16.42 14.37
CA GLU A 85 25.97 17.25 14.16
C GLU A 85 27.22 16.71 14.87
N GLN A 86 27.04 15.81 15.85
CA GLN A 86 28.12 15.26 16.63
C GLN A 86 28.89 14.20 15.85
N LYS A 87 30.19 14.46 15.61
CA LYS A 87 31.13 13.48 15.08
C LYS A 87 31.69 12.65 16.22
N ILE A 88 31.64 11.32 16.11
CA ILE A 88 32.20 10.36 17.08
C ILE A 88 33.28 9.56 16.38
N GLU A 89 34.50 9.62 16.87
CA GLU A 89 35.66 8.93 16.31
C GLU A 89 35.80 7.54 16.94
N ASN A 90 36.30 6.60 16.14
CA ASN A 90 36.58 5.25 16.63
C ASN A 90 37.83 5.26 17.52
N THR A 91 37.71 4.76 18.73
CA THR A 91 38.79 4.73 19.70
C THR A 91 39.61 3.43 19.70
N GLN A 92 39.11 2.37 19.05
CA GLN A 92 39.81 1.11 18.95
C GLN A 92 40.59 1.01 17.64
N THR A 93 41.87 0.66 17.76
CA THR A 93 42.77 0.45 16.62
C THR A 93 42.67 -0.94 16.03
N ASP A 94 42.32 -1.93 16.87
CA ASP A 94 42.18 -3.32 16.42
C ASP A 94 40.77 -3.53 15.80
N LYS A 95 40.75 -3.96 14.56
CA LYS A 95 39.51 -4.29 13.80
C LYS A 95 39.03 -5.70 14.20
N THR A 96 38.73 -5.89 15.46
CA THR A 96 38.14 -7.14 15.95
C THR A 96 36.65 -7.14 15.60
N ALA A 97 36.12 -8.33 15.30
CA ALA A 97 34.71 -8.53 15.07
C ALA A 97 33.89 -8.03 16.27
N ALA A 98 32.76 -7.36 15.99
CA ALA A 98 31.91 -6.82 17.03
C ALA A 98 31.41 -7.93 17.98
N PRO A 99 31.41 -7.68 19.31
CA PRO A 99 30.97 -8.67 20.29
C PRO A 99 29.52 -9.06 20.08
N VAL A 100 29.19 -10.29 20.45
CA VAL A 100 27.82 -10.78 20.49
C VAL A 100 27.11 -10.36 21.77
N CYS A 101 25.80 -10.17 21.75
CA CYS A 101 25.03 -9.70 22.92
C CYS A 101 24.88 -10.72 24.04
N GLY A 102 25.30 -11.98 23.84
CA GLY A 102 25.23 -13.04 24.85
C GLY A 102 23.84 -13.55 25.23
N ILE A 103 22.78 -13.10 24.54
CA ILE A 103 21.39 -13.53 24.81
C ILE A 103 21.13 -14.96 24.30
N CYS A 104 21.84 -15.38 23.28
CA CYS A 104 21.66 -16.69 22.64
C CYS A 104 22.60 -17.79 23.19
N LEU A 105 23.15 -17.65 24.40
CA LEU A 105 24.01 -18.63 25.00
C LEU A 105 23.33 -19.99 25.15
N VAL A 106 24.09 -21.07 24.87
CA VAL A 106 23.70 -22.47 25.02
C VAL A 106 24.83 -23.28 25.66
N GLU A 107 24.49 -24.42 26.22
CA GLU A 107 25.45 -25.34 26.75
C GLU A 107 25.76 -26.44 25.73
N VAL A 108 27.04 -26.66 25.47
CA VAL A 108 27.52 -27.73 24.58
C VAL A 108 28.27 -28.78 25.43
N GLN A 109 27.89 -30.03 25.30
CA GLN A 109 28.51 -31.10 26.05
C GLN A 109 30.01 -31.15 25.76
N GLY A 110 30.83 -31.10 26.83
CA GLY A 110 32.28 -31.10 26.72
C GLY A 110 32.93 -29.70 26.64
N ALA A 111 32.15 -28.64 26.50
CA ALA A 111 32.65 -27.27 26.57
C ALA A 111 32.65 -26.79 28.04
N SER A 112 33.70 -26.08 28.46
CA SER A 112 33.83 -25.51 29.83
C SER A 112 32.93 -24.28 30.02
N GLU A 113 32.65 -23.55 28.93
CA GLU A 113 31.89 -22.31 28.93
C GLU A 113 30.62 -22.44 28.08
N LEU A 114 29.63 -21.56 28.35
CA LEU A 114 28.48 -21.40 27.50
C LEU A 114 28.87 -20.73 26.17
N LEU A 115 28.36 -21.24 25.06
CA LEU A 115 28.72 -20.78 23.74
C LEU A 115 27.57 -19.98 23.10
N PRO A 116 27.86 -18.89 22.34
CA PRO A 116 26.83 -18.13 21.61
C PRO A 116 26.34 -18.91 20.39
N SER A 117 25.10 -19.37 20.40
CA SER A 117 24.51 -20.19 19.33
C SER A 117 24.47 -19.52 17.96
N CYS A 118 24.46 -18.19 17.93
CA CYS A 118 24.35 -17.41 16.67
C CYS A 118 25.68 -17.41 15.86
N THR A 119 26.83 -17.69 16.48
CA THR A 119 28.14 -17.69 15.82
C THR A 119 28.83 -19.03 15.86
N THR A 120 28.46 -19.91 16.81
CA THR A 120 29.06 -21.24 16.95
C THR A 120 28.54 -22.17 15.85
N LYS A 121 29.47 -22.65 15.00
CA LYS A 121 29.17 -23.66 13.97
C LYS A 121 28.96 -25.01 14.58
N VAL A 122 28.06 -25.78 14.01
CA VAL A 122 27.78 -27.16 14.41
C VAL A 122 28.97 -28.08 14.06
N GLN A 123 29.18 -29.12 14.88
CA GLN A 123 30.19 -30.14 14.67
C GLN A 123 29.54 -31.52 14.73
N PRO A 124 30.11 -32.53 14.05
CA PRO A 124 29.60 -33.91 14.10
C PRO A 124 29.52 -34.46 15.55
N GLY A 125 28.35 -34.98 15.92
CA GLY A 125 28.11 -35.55 17.24
C GLY A 125 27.88 -34.50 18.35
N MET A 126 27.85 -33.22 18.07
CA MET A 126 27.60 -32.15 19.04
C MET A 126 26.25 -32.35 19.75
N VAL A 127 26.26 -32.19 21.08
CA VAL A 127 25.06 -32.28 21.93
C VAL A 127 24.90 -30.92 22.60
N VAL A 128 23.75 -30.29 22.36
CA VAL A 128 23.41 -28.93 22.79
C VAL A 128 22.20 -28.95 23.70
N THR A 129 22.28 -28.23 24.81
CA THR A 129 21.17 -27.92 25.71
C THR A 129 20.85 -26.42 25.59
N THR A 130 19.60 -26.09 25.33
CA THR A 130 19.18 -24.68 25.10
C THR A 130 18.62 -24.02 26.36
N GLU A 131 18.21 -24.79 27.36
CA GLU A 131 17.55 -24.30 28.59
C GLU A 131 17.97 -25.12 29.81
N ASN A 132 18.51 -24.46 30.80
CA ASN A 132 18.74 -24.93 32.16
C ASN A 132 19.04 -23.70 33.05
N GLU A 133 19.13 -23.89 34.35
CA GLU A 133 19.38 -22.83 35.33
C GLU A 133 20.63 -22.01 35.02
N ARG A 134 21.75 -22.68 34.68
CA ARG A 134 23.05 -22.04 34.33
C ARG A 134 22.89 -21.10 33.10
N ILE A 135 22.18 -21.56 32.06
CA ILE A 135 21.93 -20.79 30.86
C ILE A 135 21.05 -19.60 31.19
N THR A 136 19.95 -19.80 31.94
CA THR A 136 19.00 -18.75 32.32
C THR A 136 19.68 -17.65 33.12
N LEU A 137 20.49 -17.99 34.13
CA LEU A 137 21.24 -17.02 34.93
C LEU A 137 22.23 -16.21 34.07
N ALA A 138 22.93 -16.85 33.15
CA ALA A 138 23.87 -16.19 32.25
C ALA A 138 23.13 -15.22 31.28
N ARG A 139 22.00 -15.65 30.74
CA ARG A 139 21.15 -14.77 29.87
C ARG A 139 20.56 -13.59 30.65
N GLN A 140 20.10 -13.83 31.90
CA GLN A 140 19.57 -12.76 32.76
C GLN A 140 20.67 -11.74 33.11
N LYS A 141 21.89 -12.17 33.37
CA LYS A 141 23.03 -11.29 33.60
C LYS A 141 23.28 -10.40 32.35
N ASN A 142 23.43 -11.01 31.18
CA ASN A 142 23.65 -10.26 29.92
C ASN A 142 22.48 -9.33 29.57
N LEU A 143 21.24 -9.76 29.82
CA LEU A 143 20.06 -8.92 29.64
C LEU A 143 20.07 -7.72 30.61
N SER A 144 20.49 -7.92 31.87
CA SER A 144 20.63 -6.90 32.88
C SER A 144 21.61 -5.79 32.46
N GLU A 145 22.75 -6.20 31.87
CA GLU A 145 23.75 -5.27 31.30
C GLU A 145 23.16 -4.47 30.12
N ILE A 146 22.39 -5.10 29.21
CA ILE A 146 21.70 -4.46 28.09
C ILE A 146 20.65 -3.45 28.60
N LEU A 147 19.85 -3.84 29.58
CA LEU A 147 18.77 -3.01 30.14
C LEU A 147 19.32 -1.84 30.96
N ALA A 148 20.51 -1.92 31.56
CA ALA A 148 21.16 -0.80 32.23
C ALA A 148 21.36 0.40 31.29
N ASP A 149 21.48 0.17 29.99
CA ASP A 149 21.67 1.16 28.93
C ASP A 149 20.38 1.49 28.16
N HIS A 150 19.22 0.96 28.58
CA HIS A 150 17.95 1.11 27.83
C HIS A 150 16.78 1.39 28.79
N PRO A 151 15.89 2.35 28.48
CA PRO A 151 14.71 2.61 29.30
C PRO A 151 13.84 1.36 29.41
N HIS A 152 13.70 0.84 30.62
CA HIS A 152 13.04 -0.44 30.88
C HIS A 152 12.07 -0.42 32.09
N SER A 153 11.79 0.73 32.67
CA SER A 153 10.92 0.82 33.84
C SER A 153 9.52 0.26 33.61
N CYS A 154 9.01 0.32 32.37
CA CYS A 154 7.74 -0.30 32.03
C CYS A 154 7.80 -1.83 31.95
N LEU A 155 8.98 -2.42 31.71
CA LEU A 155 9.15 -3.89 31.67
C LEU A 155 9.08 -4.52 33.07
N THR A 156 9.40 -3.77 34.10
CA THR A 156 9.35 -4.18 35.51
C THR A 156 8.09 -3.72 36.22
N CYS A 157 7.19 -3.04 35.53
CA CYS A 157 5.95 -2.54 36.08
C CYS A 157 4.90 -3.65 36.22
N ALA A 158 4.23 -3.73 37.38
CA ALA A 158 3.18 -4.70 37.60
C ALA A 158 1.92 -4.49 36.73
N GLN A 159 1.80 -3.33 36.10
CA GLN A 159 0.69 -2.99 35.17
C GLN A 159 1.18 -2.83 33.73
N GLN A 160 2.21 -3.57 33.30
CA GLN A 160 2.75 -3.44 31.94
C GLN A 160 1.74 -3.83 30.86
N ASP A 161 0.86 -4.79 31.14
CA ASP A 161 -0.13 -5.27 30.19
C ASP A 161 -1.34 -4.31 30.14
N GLY A 162 -1.74 -3.90 28.93
CA GLY A 162 -2.82 -2.94 28.72
C GLY A 162 -2.47 -1.48 29.05
N CYS A 163 -1.23 -1.17 29.48
CA CYS A 163 -0.80 0.19 29.79
C CYS A 163 -0.78 1.09 28.54
N SER A 164 -1.55 2.20 28.58
CA SER A 164 -1.56 3.19 27.51
C SER A 164 -0.30 4.08 27.48
N ARG A 165 0.51 4.07 28.54
CA ARG A 165 1.68 4.93 28.78
C ARG A 165 1.36 6.44 28.93
N THR A 166 0.17 6.90 28.58
CA THR A 166 -0.21 8.32 28.63
C THR A 166 -0.47 8.79 30.06
N GLN A 167 -1.05 7.92 30.92
CA GLN A 167 -1.29 8.19 32.33
C GLN A 167 -0.64 7.07 33.17
N CYS A 168 0.56 7.32 33.68
CA CYS A 168 1.28 6.35 34.49
C CYS A 168 0.85 6.42 35.94
N THR A 169 0.17 5.36 36.44
CA THR A 169 -0.27 5.26 37.86
C THR A 169 0.88 5.09 38.84
N PHE A 170 2.04 4.64 38.41
CA PHE A 170 3.26 4.51 39.20
C PHE A 170 4.15 5.75 39.15
N ASN A 171 3.70 6.84 38.52
CA ASN A 171 4.46 8.09 38.36
C ASN A 171 5.90 7.92 37.82
N ILE A 172 6.14 6.94 36.95
CA ILE A 172 7.42 6.79 36.28
C ILE A 172 7.63 8.03 35.40
N PRO A 173 8.78 8.72 35.51
CA PRO A 173 9.11 9.83 34.61
C PRO A 173 8.97 9.46 33.14
N GLU A 174 8.50 10.36 32.32
CA GLU A 174 8.20 10.07 30.92
C GLU A 174 9.44 9.59 30.11
N ASN A 175 10.57 10.21 30.39
CA ASN A 175 11.86 9.88 29.78
C ASN A 175 12.45 8.53 30.22
N GLU A 176 11.95 7.94 31.32
CA GLU A 176 12.35 6.60 31.78
C GLU A 176 11.41 5.48 31.32
N ARG A 177 10.28 5.83 30.73
CA ARG A 177 9.31 4.84 30.20
C ARG A 177 9.84 4.18 28.94
N CYS A 178 9.39 2.95 28.68
CA CYS A 178 9.61 2.33 27.39
C CYS A 178 9.05 3.19 26.25
N CYS A 179 9.59 3.03 25.04
CA CYS A 179 9.15 3.79 23.86
C CYS A 179 7.75 3.37 23.37
N ASP A 180 7.27 4.03 22.32
CA ASP A 180 5.94 3.79 21.71
C ASP A 180 5.77 2.40 21.11
N LEU A 181 6.84 1.64 20.92
CA LEU A 181 6.77 0.24 20.51
C LEU A 181 6.46 -0.73 21.66
N PHE A 182 6.23 -0.24 22.88
CA PHE A 182 5.82 -1.07 24.01
C PHE A 182 4.61 -1.94 23.64
N GLY A 183 4.69 -3.25 23.94
CA GLY A 183 3.72 -4.26 23.50
C GLY A 183 4.07 -4.93 22.15
N LEU A 184 4.84 -4.27 21.28
CA LEU A 184 5.27 -4.80 19.97
C LEU A 184 6.80 -4.94 19.86
N CYS A 185 7.54 -4.46 20.88
CA CYS A 185 8.99 -4.44 20.90
C CYS A 185 9.58 -5.86 21.03
N GLU A 186 10.55 -6.21 20.17
CA GLU A 186 11.24 -7.52 20.24
C GLU A 186 12.04 -7.66 21.54
N LEU A 187 12.72 -6.59 21.98
CA LEU A 187 13.44 -6.58 23.26
C LEU A 187 12.52 -6.92 24.43
N GLN A 188 11.33 -6.33 24.48
CA GLN A 188 10.34 -6.62 25.52
C GLN A 188 9.96 -8.10 25.56
N LYS A 189 9.66 -8.69 24.40
CA LYS A 189 9.26 -10.10 24.32
C LYS A 189 10.38 -11.04 24.74
N VAL A 190 11.61 -10.73 24.34
CA VAL A 190 12.80 -11.48 24.75
C VAL A 190 13.07 -11.32 26.24
N ALA A 191 12.90 -10.12 26.79
CA ALA A 191 13.09 -9.84 28.22
C ALA A 191 12.06 -10.57 29.09
N ASN A 192 10.80 -10.59 28.67
CA ASN A 192 9.73 -11.32 29.37
C ASN A 192 9.98 -12.85 29.34
N TYR A 193 10.52 -13.38 28.23
CA TYR A 193 10.84 -14.81 28.12
C TYR A 193 12.01 -15.24 29.02
N ILE A 194 13.07 -14.43 29.10
CA ILE A 194 14.27 -14.73 29.90
C ILE A 194 14.00 -14.49 31.38
N GLY A 195 13.13 -13.54 31.71
CA GLY A 195 12.93 -12.98 33.03
C GLY A 195 13.98 -11.90 33.38
N ILE A 196 13.52 -10.83 33.98
CA ILE A 196 14.37 -9.68 34.36
C ILE A 196 14.84 -9.87 35.80
N SER A 197 16.15 -9.80 36.03
CA SER A 197 16.74 -9.86 37.38
C SER A 197 16.28 -8.64 38.21
N ARG A 198 15.99 -8.87 39.49
CA ARG A 198 15.70 -7.79 40.46
C ARG A 198 16.92 -6.89 40.72
N GLU A 199 18.10 -7.35 40.37
CA GLU A 199 19.39 -6.62 40.51
C GLU A 199 19.70 -5.77 39.28
N THR A 200 18.81 -5.75 38.24
CA THR A 200 19.00 -4.95 37.00
C THR A 200 19.10 -3.47 37.38
N PRO A 201 20.22 -2.78 37.06
CA PRO A 201 20.41 -1.38 37.37
C PRO A 201 19.34 -0.51 36.71
N ARG A 202 18.83 0.48 37.43
CA ARG A 202 17.91 1.47 36.85
C ARG A 202 18.61 2.24 35.74
N TRP A 203 17.96 2.33 34.58
CA TRP A 203 18.45 3.13 33.47
C TRP A 203 18.46 4.64 33.86
N VAL A 204 19.53 5.33 33.48
CA VAL A 204 19.67 6.78 33.67
C VAL A 204 19.69 7.43 32.28
N PRO A 205 18.85 8.45 32.03
CA PRO A 205 18.83 9.17 30.77
C PRO A 205 20.20 9.73 30.37
N THR A 206 20.63 9.47 29.13
CA THR A 206 21.95 9.85 28.61
C THR A 206 21.91 11.08 27.69
N ASP A 207 20.71 11.63 27.42
CA ASP A 207 20.46 12.79 26.54
C ASP A 207 21.10 12.67 25.16
N LEU A 208 21.16 11.44 24.62
CA LEU A 208 21.60 11.21 23.25
C LEU A 208 20.63 11.79 22.23
N PRO A 209 21.09 12.20 21.03
CA PRO A 209 20.25 12.84 20.04
C PRO A 209 19.01 12.04 19.65
N ILE A 210 17.91 12.75 19.40
CA ILE A 210 16.71 12.24 18.73
C ILE A 210 16.61 12.98 17.42
N LEU A 211 16.77 12.25 16.31
CA LEU A 211 16.76 12.81 14.95
C LEU A 211 15.45 12.44 14.26
N ASP A 212 14.67 13.45 13.93
CA ASP A 212 13.49 13.29 13.11
C ASP A 212 13.85 13.61 11.65
N SER A 213 13.90 12.57 10.82
CA SER A 213 14.10 12.71 9.38
C SER A 213 12.76 12.58 8.65
N SER A 214 12.74 12.91 7.35
CA SER A 214 11.54 12.90 6.53
C SER A 214 10.74 11.57 6.58
N LEU A 215 11.44 10.44 6.70
CA LEU A 215 10.83 9.10 6.63
C LEU A 215 10.86 8.33 7.94
N PHE A 216 11.78 8.63 8.84
CA PHE A 216 11.90 7.89 10.10
C PHE A 216 12.55 8.69 11.21
N LEU A 217 12.09 8.40 12.43
CA LEU A 217 12.62 8.89 13.68
C LEU A 217 13.77 7.97 14.13
N ARG A 218 14.89 8.53 14.54
CA ARG A 218 15.99 7.82 15.16
C ARG A 218 16.24 8.37 16.57
N ASN A 219 16.06 7.52 17.57
CA ASN A 219 16.33 7.82 18.98
C ASN A 219 17.51 6.98 19.46
N TYR A 220 18.66 7.62 19.63
CA TYR A 220 19.90 6.92 20.02
C TYR A 220 19.87 6.41 21.47
N ASN A 221 19.03 6.98 22.35
CA ASN A 221 18.82 6.50 23.74
C ASN A 221 18.22 5.08 23.78
N LEU A 222 17.63 4.61 22.69
CA LEU A 222 17.02 3.30 22.57
C LEU A 222 17.90 2.28 21.82
N CYS A 223 19.13 2.66 21.46
CA CYS A 223 20.01 1.84 20.66
C CYS A 223 20.78 0.84 21.53
N LEU A 224 20.67 -0.48 21.23
CA LEU A 224 21.38 -1.55 21.93
C LEU A 224 22.78 -1.84 21.37
N GLY A 225 23.22 -1.15 20.31
CA GLY A 225 24.46 -1.52 19.61
C GLY A 225 24.44 -2.89 18.93
N CYS A 226 23.28 -3.45 18.61
CA CYS A 226 23.11 -4.79 18.04
C CYS A 226 23.59 -4.94 16.59
N LEU A 227 23.89 -3.85 15.92
CA LEU A 227 24.42 -3.74 14.55
C LEU A 227 23.53 -4.31 13.43
N ARG A 228 22.28 -4.71 13.70
CA ARG A 228 21.38 -5.21 12.63
C ARG A 228 21.16 -4.17 11.53
N CYS A 229 20.97 -2.88 11.90
CA CYS A 229 20.77 -1.78 10.94
C CYS A 229 22.02 -1.55 10.07
N VAL A 230 23.21 -1.73 10.60
CA VAL A 230 24.48 -1.61 9.85
C VAL A 230 24.58 -2.77 8.85
N ARG A 231 24.41 -4.01 9.32
CA ARG A 231 24.48 -5.22 8.47
C ARG A 231 23.45 -5.22 7.35
N VAL A 232 22.19 -4.89 7.62
CA VAL A 232 21.18 -4.83 6.55
C VAL A 232 21.52 -3.76 5.53
N CYS A 233 22.07 -2.63 5.97
CA CYS A 233 22.45 -1.53 5.08
C CYS A 233 23.69 -1.88 4.23
N CYS A 234 24.69 -2.50 4.83
CA CYS A 234 25.96 -2.85 4.14
C CYS A 234 25.82 -4.13 3.30
N GLU A 235 25.36 -5.22 3.92
CA GLU A 235 25.47 -6.56 3.33
C GLU A 235 24.25 -6.91 2.46
N VAL A 236 23.04 -6.56 2.89
CA VAL A 236 21.81 -6.91 2.15
C VAL A 236 21.50 -5.85 1.10
N ARG A 237 21.55 -4.57 1.47
CA ARG A 237 21.23 -3.46 0.56
C ARG A 237 22.43 -2.88 -0.18
N GLY A 238 23.66 -3.16 0.28
CA GLY A 238 24.91 -2.68 -0.35
C GLY A 238 25.06 -1.16 -0.33
N VAL A 239 24.33 -0.47 0.57
CA VAL A 239 24.30 0.99 0.64
C VAL A 239 25.40 1.54 1.55
N GLY A 240 25.59 0.96 2.75
CA GLY A 240 26.62 1.37 3.70
C GLY A 240 26.50 2.83 4.18
N ALA A 241 25.26 3.36 4.29
CA ALA A 241 25.01 4.71 4.78
C ALA A 241 25.05 4.82 6.31
N ILE A 242 25.06 3.68 7.01
CA ILE A 242 25.09 3.54 8.47
C ILE A 242 26.34 2.75 8.84
N GLY A 243 27.12 3.26 9.78
CA GLY A 243 28.32 2.62 10.31
C GLY A 243 28.28 2.53 11.83
N PHE A 244 29.36 1.99 12.41
CA PHE A 244 29.56 1.95 13.86
C PHE A 244 31.01 2.22 14.23
N VAL A 245 31.21 2.67 15.44
CA VAL A 245 32.50 2.90 16.08
C VAL A 245 32.48 2.38 17.51
N TYR A 246 33.64 2.25 18.15
CA TYR A 246 33.78 2.07 19.60
C TYR A 246 34.12 3.41 20.25
N ASP A 247 33.36 3.78 21.28
CA ASP A 247 33.66 4.97 22.10
C ASP A 247 34.81 4.72 23.10
N LEU A 248 35.16 5.73 23.90
CA LEU A 248 36.24 5.66 24.92
C LEU A 248 36.02 4.57 25.95
N ASN A 249 34.81 4.11 26.15
CA ASN A 249 34.46 3.04 27.07
C ASN A 249 34.43 1.65 26.40
N GLY A 250 34.72 1.59 25.08
CA GLY A 250 34.63 0.37 24.30
C GLY A 250 33.20 0.00 23.92
N LYS A 251 32.24 0.90 24.14
CA LYS A 251 30.82 0.68 23.80
C LYS A 251 30.55 0.98 22.31
N ILE A 252 29.73 0.15 21.68
CA ILE A 252 29.32 0.34 20.28
C ILE A 252 28.39 1.55 20.13
N GLN A 253 28.81 2.48 19.30
CA GLN A 253 28.01 3.62 18.87
C GLN A 253 27.67 3.47 17.38
N VAL A 254 26.39 3.63 17.03
CA VAL A 254 25.89 3.53 15.64
C VAL A 254 25.52 4.93 15.15
N GLY A 255 25.86 5.25 13.91
CA GLY A 255 25.51 6.55 13.31
C GLY A 255 25.57 6.52 11.79
N THR A 256 25.39 7.67 11.18
CA THR A 256 25.56 7.87 9.74
C THR A 256 27.05 8.06 9.41
N ILE A 257 27.47 7.71 8.18
CA ILE A 257 28.88 7.87 7.76
C ILE A 257 29.23 9.29 7.31
N GLN A 258 28.21 10.14 7.11
CA GLN A 258 28.31 11.59 6.91
C GLN A 258 27.33 12.30 7.85
N SER A 259 27.27 13.63 7.81
CA SER A 259 26.45 14.44 8.73
C SER A 259 24.96 14.15 8.68
N SER A 260 24.44 13.64 7.54
CA SER A 260 23.05 13.25 7.35
C SER A 260 22.92 11.94 6.56
N LEU A 261 21.70 11.37 6.51
CA LEU A 261 21.41 10.20 5.68
C LEU A 261 21.49 10.53 4.19
N GLU A 262 21.07 11.73 3.82
CA GLU A 262 21.11 12.26 2.45
C GLU A 262 22.53 12.31 1.94
N GLU A 263 23.45 12.87 2.74
CA GLU A 263 24.87 12.96 2.40
C GLU A 263 25.57 11.60 2.47
N SER A 264 25.10 10.71 3.32
CA SER A 264 25.58 9.33 3.41
C SER A 264 25.21 8.46 2.20
N GLY A 265 24.48 8.97 1.22
CA GLY A 265 24.00 8.23 0.05
C GLY A 265 22.95 7.16 0.39
N CYS A 266 22.13 7.41 1.42
CA CYS A 266 21.03 6.54 1.83
C CYS A 266 20.01 6.39 0.69
N ARG A 267 19.48 5.16 0.51
CA ARG A 267 18.43 4.84 -0.46
C ARG A 267 17.02 4.90 0.14
N PHE A 268 16.89 5.24 1.42
CA PHE A 268 15.62 5.38 2.15
C PHE A 268 14.68 4.17 2.03
N CYS A 269 15.24 2.97 1.88
CA CYS A 269 14.51 1.71 1.72
C CYS A 269 13.89 1.17 3.01
N THR A 270 14.12 1.84 4.15
CA THR A 270 13.61 1.51 5.50
C THR A 270 13.92 0.09 6.01
N ALA A 271 14.85 -0.64 5.41
CA ALA A 271 15.28 -1.96 5.88
C ALA A 271 15.84 -1.93 7.32
N CYS A 272 16.59 -0.88 7.67
CA CYS A 272 17.11 -0.66 9.02
C CYS A 272 16.02 -0.51 10.09
N VAL A 273 14.85 0.05 9.72
CA VAL A 273 13.66 0.12 10.58
C VAL A 273 13.12 -1.29 10.85
N HIS A 274 13.01 -2.11 9.80
CA HIS A 274 12.43 -3.45 9.90
C HIS A 274 13.21 -4.38 10.84
N VAL A 275 14.55 -4.32 10.79
CA VAL A 275 15.41 -5.23 11.57
C VAL A 275 15.76 -4.70 12.96
N CYS A 276 15.35 -3.48 13.32
CA CYS A 276 15.63 -2.92 14.64
C CYS A 276 14.82 -3.64 15.72
N PRO A 277 15.45 -4.22 16.77
CA PRO A 277 14.73 -4.95 17.81
C PRO A 277 14.06 -4.03 18.85
N THR A 278 14.29 -2.72 18.77
CA THR A 278 13.76 -1.70 19.69
C THR A 278 13.13 -0.54 18.93
N GLY A 279 12.67 0.49 19.64
CA GLY A 279 12.20 1.74 19.05
C GLY A 279 13.30 2.73 18.63
N ALA A 280 14.57 2.29 18.54
CA ALA A 280 15.67 3.19 18.19
C ALA A 280 15.55 3.75 16.77
N ILE A 281 14.92 3.03 15.86
CA ILE A 281 14.57 3.50 14.52
C ILE A 281 13.11 3.16 14.28
N GLN A 282 12.27 4.17 14.01
CA GLN A 282 10.84 4.02 13.76
C GLN A 282 10.46 4.69 12.44
N ASP A 283 9.47 4.13 11.76
CA ASP A 283 8.90 4.67 10.52
C ASP A 283 7.86 5.73 10.86
N ASN A 284 8.00 6.96 10.35
CA ASN A 284 7.07 8.07 10.63
C ASN A 284 5.66 7.80 10.09
N SER A 285 5.54 7.07 8.98
CA SER A 285 4.26 6.75 8.34
C SER A 285 3.58 5.50 8.92
N ALA A 286 4.36 4.58 9.53
CA ALA A 286 3.86 3.31 10.07
C ALA A 286 4.57 2.93 11.37
N PRO A 287 4.44 3.72 12.44
CA PRO A 287 5.25 3.54 13.64
C PRO A 287 4.94 2.25 14.43
N ARG A 288 3.73 1.71 14.34
CA ARG A 288 3.26 0.63 15.21
C ARG A 288 2.79 -0.64 14.53
N LEU A 289 2.42 -0.60 13.24
CA LEU A 289 1.84 -1.73 12.51
C LEU A 289 2.59 -1.94 11.19
N ILE A 290 3.14 -3.13 11.01
CA ILE A 290 3.72 -3.56 9.73
C ILE A 290 2.56 -4.05 8.85
N LYS A 291 1.71 -3.13 8.40
CA LYS A 291 0.73 -3.41 7.35
C LYS A 291 1.38 -3.11 5.99
N GLU A 292 1.21 -4.02 5.05
CA GLU A 292 1.72 -3.84 3.67
C GLU A 292 1.27 -2.50 3.07
N GLU A 293 0.03 -2.11 3.33
CA GLU A 293 -0.59 -0.86 2.89
C GLU A 293 0.19 0.38 3.34
N SER A 294 0.71 0.37 4.58
CA SER A 294 1.52 1.47 5.11
C SER A 294 2.96 1.46 4.59
N ILE A 295 3.49 0.28 4.29
CA ILE A 295 4.86 0.11 3.77
C ILE A 295 4.93 0.52 2.29
N VAL A 296 3.92 0.13 1.49
CA VAL A 296 3.86 0.37 0.04
C VAL A 296 2.61 1.20 -0.31
N PRO A 297 2.50 2.45 0.19
CA PRO A 297 1.26 3.22 0.06
C PRO A 297 0.88 3.54 -1.39
N CYS A 298 1.83 3.59 -2.31
CA CYS A 298 1.51 3.77 -3.73
C CYS A 298 0.73 2.57 -4.32
N ARG A 299 0.98 1.34 -3.86
CA ARG A 299 0.21 0.16 -4.24
C ARG A 299 -1.16 0.17 -3.58
N ALA A 300 -1.22 0.47 -2.29
CA ALA A 300 -2.47 0.54 -1.51
C ALA A 300 -3.43 1.63 -2.02
N ALA A 301 -2.90 2.80 -2.39
CA ALA A 301 -3.69 3.90 -2.95
C ALA A 301 -4.18 3.64 -4.38
N CYS A 302 -3.65 2.63 -5.07
CA CYS A 302 -4.11 2.27 -6.41
C CYS A 302 -5.40 1.44 -6.31
N PRO A 303 -6.56 1.90 -6.82
CA PRO A 303 -7.80 1.13 -6.75
C PRO A 303 -7.68 -0.28 -7.35
N ALA A 304 -6.83 -0.46 -8.38
CA ALA A 304 -6.55 -1.78 -8.98
C ALA A 304 -5.41 -2.55 -8.30
N ASN A 305 -4.80 -2.01 -7.24
CA ASN A 305 -3.69 -2.64 -6.50
C ASN A 305 -2.53 -3.12 -7.39
N ILE A 306 -2.13 -2.31 -8.39
CA ILE A 306 -1.01 -2.63 -9.31
C ILE A 306 0.30 -2.68 -8.51
N ASN A 307 1.16 -3.67 -8.78
CA ASN A 307 2.48 -3.78 -8.17
C ASN A 307 3.45 -2.72 -8.74
N ILE A 308 3.31 -1.49 -8.24
CA ILE A 308 4.03 -0.31 -8.74
C ILE A 308 5.55 -0.44 -8.55
N PRO A 309 6.08 -0.79 -7.37
CA PRO A 309 7.53 -0.90 -7.21
C PRO A 309 8.17 -1.91 -8.18
N GLU A 310 7.49 -3.02 -8.46
CA GLU A 310 7.99 -4.06 -9.37
C GLU A 310 8.13 -3.56 -10.80
N TYR A 311 7.08 -2.97 -11.37
CA TYR A 311 7.21 -2.49 -12.74
C TYR A 311 8.17 -1.30 -12.88
N LEU A 312 8.31 -0.45 -11.84
CA LEU A 312 9.32 0.62 -11.83
C LEU A 312 10.74 0.03 -11.81
N ARG A 313 10.97 -1.02 -11.05
CA ARG A 313 12.25 -1.75 -10.99
C ARG A 313 12.60 -2.37 -12.37
N LEU A 314 11.61 -2.95 -13.02
CA LEU A 314 11.78 -3.51 -14.37
C LEU A 314 12.10 -2.43 -15.41
N ILE A 315 11.43 -1.26 -15.34
CA ILE A 315 11.77 -0.10 -16.20
C ILE A 315 13.21 0.35 -15.94
N ALA A 316 13.63 0.48 -14.67
CA ALA A 316 14.99 0.86 -14.32
C ALA A 316 16.07 -0.11 -14.85
N GLN A 317 15.67 -1.36 -15.14
CA GLN A 317 16.51 -2.41 -15.78
C GLN A 317 16.37 -2.45 -17.32
N GLY A 318 15.56 -1.58 -17.94
CA GLY A 318 15.28 -1.59 -19.39
C GLY A 318 14.32 -2.70 -19.84
N LYS A 319 13.68 -3.42 -18.91
CA LYS A 319 12.77 -4.56 -19.16
C LYS A 319 11.32 -4.11 -19.35
N ASN A 320 11.08 -3.26 -20.35
CA ASN A 320 9.80 -2.57 -20.54
C ASN A 320 8.62 -3.50 -20.78
N ASP A 321 8.81 -4.58 -21.55
CA ASP A 321 7.76 -5.55 -21.84
C ASP A 321 7.33 -6.33 -20.58
N GLN A 322 8.30 -6.70 -19.73
CA GLN A 322 8.02 -7.32 -18.43
C GLN A 322 7.34 -6.33 -17.48
N ALA A 323 7.74 -5.06 -17.48
CA ALA A 323 7.08 -4.02 -16.70
C ALA A 323 5.61 -3.86 -17.10
N ASN A 324 5.31 -3.85 -18.41
CA ASN A 324 3.93 -3.83 -18.88
C ASN A 324 3.16 -5.11 -18.52
N THR A 325 3.82 -6.26 -18.51
CA THR A 325 3.23 -7.54 -18.08
C THR A 325 2.73 -7.47 -16.64
N VAL A 326 3.53 -6.91 -15.72
CA VAL A 326 3.13 -6.68 -14.31
C VAL A 326 1.92 -5.75 -14.21
N ILE A 327 1.85 -4.70 -15.03
CA ILE A 327 0.70 -3.78 -15.05
C ILE A 327 -0.56 -4.51 -15.52
N ARG A 328 -0.43 -5.34 -16.57
CA ARG A 328 -1.55 -6.06 -17.19
C ARG A 328 -2.14 -7.17 -16.32
N GLU A 329 -1.43 -7.64 -15.30
CA GLU A 329 -2.01 -8.54 -14.29
C GLU A 329 -3.24 -7.95 -13.58
N LYS A 330 -3.32 -6.63 -13.53
CA LYS A 330 -4.37 -5.92 -12.79
C LYS A 330 -5.28 -5.07 -13.66
N VAL A 331 -4.86 -4.68 -14.85
CA VAL A 331 -5.66 -3.76 -15.69
C VAL A 331 -5.52 -4.08 -17.18
N PRO A 332 -6.62 -4.07 -17.96
CA PRO A 332 -6.58 -4.31 -19.40
C PRO A 332 -6.15 -3.08 -20.21
N PHE A 333 -6.09 -1.87 -19.62
CA PHE A 333 -5.87 -0.59 -20.33
C PHE A 333 -4.63 0.18 -19.85
N PRO A 334 -3.39 -0.39 -19.90
CA PRO A 334 -2.20 0.29 -19.40
C PRO A 334 -1.83 1.55 -20.21
N ARG A 335 -2.03 1.59 -21.54
CA ARG A 335 -1.73 2.76 -22.39
C ARG A 335 -2.68 3.93 -22.12
N ILE A 336 -3.98 3.63 -21.95
CA ILE A 336 -5.00 4.62 -21.58
C ILE A 336 -4.69 5.17 -20.18
N LEU A 337 -4.48 4.29 -19.20
CA LEU A 337 -4.14 4.69 -17.84
C LEU A 337 -2.81 5.43 -17.72
N GLY A 338 -1.87 5.17 -18.62
CA GLY A 338 -0.61 5.91 -18.69
C GLY A 338 -0.79 7.38 -19.12
N ARG A 339 -1.94 7.74 -19.75
CA ARG A 339 -2.24 9.08 -20.25
C ARG A 339 -3.23 9.87 -19.38
N VAL A 340 -4.24 9.18 -18.86
CA VAL A 340 -5.39 9.86 -18.25
C VAL A 340 -5.81 9.32 -16.88
N CYS A 341 -4.95 8.57 -16.20
CA CYS A 341 -5.18 8.16 -14.81
C CYS A 341 -5.15 9.38 -13.88
N SER A 342 -6.00 9.39 -12.85
CA SER A 342 -5.94 10.38 -11.76
C SER A 342 -4.72 10.22 -10.84
N HIS A 343 -4.01 9.12 -10.94
CA HIS A 343 -2.75 8.72 -10.25
C HIS A 343 -2.69 8.97 -8.72
N PRO A 344 -3.66 8.49 -7.92
CA PRO A 344 -3.60 8.62 -6.46
C PRO A 344 -2.35 7.97 -5.84
N CYS A 345 -1.72 7.04 -6.56
CA CYS A 345 -0.45 6.43 -6.19
C CYS A 345 0.73 7.43 -6.15
N GLU A 346 0.70 8.51 -6.95
CA GLU A 346 1.71 9.57 -6.88
C GLU A 346 1.49 10.44 -5.65
N ASP A 347 0.21 10.67 -5.28
CA ASP A 347 -0.15 11.42 -4.07
C ASP A 347 0.27 10.69 -2.79
N ALA A 348 0.19 9.37 -2.79
CA ALA A 348 0.62 8.52 -1.68
C ALA A 348 2.11 8.13 -1.72
N CYS A 349 2.88 8.57 -2.72
CA CYS A 349 4.27 8.15 -2.89
C CYS A 349 5.18 8.69 -1.79
N ARG A 350 5.82 7.81 -1.02
CA ARG A 350 6.75 8.19 0.06
C ARG A 350 7.96 9.00 -0.40
N ARG A 351 8.34 8.92 -1.66
CA ARG A 351 9.39 9.78 -2.21
C ARG A 351 9.08 11.27 -2.04
N ARG A 352 7.78 11.66 -1.98
CA ARG A 352 7.35 13.03 -1.72
C ARG A 352 7.90 13.61 -0.42
N GLU A 353 8.11 12.76 0.59
CA GLU A 353 8.66 13.17 1.89
C GLU A 353 10.13 13.62 1.80
N LEU A 354 10.88 13.17 0.77
CA LEU A 354 12.25 13.60 0.53
C LEU A 354 12.31 14.86 -0.36
N ASN A 355 11.56 14.83 -1.47
CA ASN A 355 11.50 15.96 -2.42
C ASN A 355 10.20 15.90 -3.24
N GLU A 356 10.15 15.09 -4.31
CA GLU A 356 9.00 15.02 -5.22
C GLU A 356 8.63 13.56 -5.48
N ALA A 357 7.30 13.28 -5.55
CA ALA A 357 6.78 11.95 -5.89
C ALA A 357 7.35 11.43 -7.22
N ILE A 358 7.39 10.13 -7.38
CA ILE A 358 7.74 9.49 -8.66
C ILE A 358 6.65 9.77 -9.71
N SER A 359 7.04 10.02 -10.97
CA SER A 359 6.13 10.16 -12.11
C SER A 359 5.60 8.78 -12.56
N ILE A 360 4.80 8.15 -11.69
CA ILE A 360 4.33 6.75 -11.83
C ILE A 360 3.46 6.58 -13.08
N CYS A 361 2.58 7.55 -13.35
CA CYS A 361 1.70 7.54 -14.52
C CYS A 361 2.50 7.61 -15.84
N ALA A 362 3.47 8.51 -15.92
CA ALA A 362 4.33 8.66 -17.09
C ALA A 362 5.21 7.42 -17.33
N LEU A 363 5.71 6.79 -16.27
CA LEU A 363 6.46 5.53 -16.37
C LEU A 363 5.58 4.36 -16.81
N LYS A 364 4.32 4.31 -16.37
CA LYS A 364 3.33 3.33 -16.86
C LYS A 364 3.11 3.50 -18.37
N ARG A 365 2.90 4.74 -18.84
CA ARG A 365 2.81 5.07 -20.26
C ARG A 365 4.04 4.59 -21.02
N TYR A 366 5.22 4.94 -20.51
CA TYR A 366 6.50 4.58 -21.13
C TYR A 366 6.63 3.06 -21.36
N ALA A 367 6.28 2.25 -20.35
CA ALA A 367 6.32 0.80 -20.45
C ALA A 367 5.27 0.27 -21.44
N ALA A 368 4.04 0.79 -21.36
CA ALA A 368 2.92 0.34 -22.18
C ALA A 368 3.12 0.69 -23.67
N ASP A 369 3.65 1.88 -23.98
CA ASP A 369 3.92 2.29 -25.38
C ASP A 369 5.05 1.50 -26.03
N ARG A 370 5.88 0.79 -25.24
CA ARG A 370 7.04 0.00 -25.72
C ARG A 370 6.89 -1.51 -25.52
N GLU A 371 5.67 -1.98 -25.24
CA GLU A 371 5.41 -3.39 -25.09
C GLU A 371 5.62 -4.16 -26.42
N GLN A 372 6.11 -5.39 -26.32
CA GLN A 372 6.25 -6.34 -27.44
C GLN A 372 5.13 -7.39 -27.43
N GLY A 373 4.27 -7.36 -26.42
CA GLY A 373 3.10 -8.22 -26.33
C GLY A 373 3.37 -9.66 -25.87
N THR A 374 4.52 -9.93 -25.26
CA THR A 374 4.86 -11.29 -24.78
C THR A 374 3.90 -11.81 -23.72
N TRP A 375 3.23 -10.93 -22.99
CA TRP A 375 2.19 -11.28 -22.01
C TRP A 375 1.01 -12.05 -22.63
N ARG A 376 0.72 -11.85 -23.94
CA ARG A 376 -0.37 -12.54 -24.64
C ARG A 376 -0.17 -14.05 -24.66
N GLN A 377 1.08 -14.52 -24.74
CA GLN A 377 1.40 -15.95 -24.73
C GLN A 377 1.14 -16.63 -23.39
N LYS A 378 1.08 -15.85 -22.32
CA LYS A 378 0.85 -16.32 -20.95
C LYS A 378 -0.60 -16.18 -20.52
N GLN A 379 -1.44 -15.53 -21.31
CA GLN A 379 -2.85 -15.43 -21.02
C GLN A 379 -3.52 -16.82 -20.98
N ILE A 380 -4.28 -17.04 -19.93
CA ILE A 380 -5.09 -18.23 -19.79
C ILE A 380 -6.54 -17.85 -20.03
N VAL A 381 -7.17 -18.47 -21.03
CA VAL A 381 -8.62 -18.43 -21.22
C VAL A 381 -9.16 -19.79 -20.79
N LYS A 382 -10.02 -19.80 -19.77
CA LYS A 382 -10.62 -21.03 -19.26
C LYS A 382 -11.58 -21.64 -20.28
N ASN A 383 -11.88 -22.92 -20.12
CA ASN A 383 -12.84 -23.64 -20.97
C ASN A 383 -14.22 -22.98 -20.92
N ASN A 384 -14.99 -23.14 -22.00
CA ASN A 384 -16.35 -22.59 -22.08
C ASN A 384 -17.24 -23.14 -20.96
N THR A 385 -17.81 -22.23 -20.16
CA THR A 385 -18.70 -22.53 -19.04
C THR A 385 -20.16 -22.80 -19.46
N GLY A 386 -20.50 -22.53 -20.71
CA GLY A 386 -21.87 -22.54 -21.20
C GLY A 386 -22.72 -21.34 -20.75
N LYS A 387 -22.17 -20.44 -19.89
CA LYS A 387 -22.88 -19.29 -19.36
C LYS A 387 -22.80 -18.09 -20.30
N LYS A 388 -23.91 -17.34 -20.43
CA LYS A 388 -24.08 -16.22 -21.34
C LYS A 388 -24.35 -14.94 -20.54
N ILE A 389 -23.52 -13.92 -20.73
CA ILE A 389 -23.56 -12.67 -19.94
C ILE A 389 -23.79 -11.49 -20.89
N ALA A 390 -24.76 -10.62 -20.52
CA ALA A 390 -24.99 -9.35 -21.17
C ALA A 390 -24.32 -8.23 -20.41
N ILE A 391 -23.56 -7.39 -21.10
CA ILE A 391 -22.97 -6.15 -20.57
C ILE A 391 -23.59 -4.98 -21.30
N ILE A 392 -24.15 -4.04 -20.55
CA ILE A 392 -24.78 -2.85 -21.07
C ILE A 392 -23.87 -1.63 -20.87
N GLY A 393 -23.24 -1.21 -21.95
CA GLY A 393 -22.26 -0.13 -21.99
C GLY A 393 -20.82 -0.62 -22.21
N ALA A 394 -20.19 -0.12 -23.25
CA ALA A 394 -18.81 -0.44 -23.64
C ALA A 394 -17.79 0.60 -23.17
N GLY A 395 -18.02 1.21 -22.00
CA GLY A 395 -17.08 2.06 -21.28
C GLY A 395 -16.02 1.24 -20.52
N PRO A 396 -15.11 1.89 -19.75
CA PRO A 396 -14.03 1.20 -19.05
C PRO A 396 -14.51 0.10 -18.10
N ALA A 397 -15.61 0.29 -17.36
CA ALA A 397 -16.17 -0.73 -16.47
C ALA A 397 -16.69 -1.95 -17.25
N GLY A 398 -17.52 -1.72 -18.29
CA GLY A 398 -18.10 -2.80 -19.09
C GLY A 398 -17.06 -3.59 -19.86
N MET A 399 -16.09 -2.91 -20.50
CA MET A 399 -15.03 -3.59 -21.25
C MET A 399 -14.05 -4.33 -20.34
N THR A 400 -13.81 -3.82 -19.13
CA THR A 400 -13.02 -4.58 -18.13
C THR A 400 -13.76 -5.84 -17.68
N ALA A 401 -15.06 -5.74 -17.38
CA ALA A 401 -15.85 -6.92 -17.06
C ALA A 401 -15.88 -7.92 -18.22
N ALA A 402 -16.03 -7.44 -19.47
CA ALA A 402 -15.97 -8.28 -20.66
C ALA A 402 -14.64 -9.05 -20.77
N PHE A 403 -13.52 -8.37 -20.52
CA PHE A 403 -12.19 -8.97 -20.56
C PHE A 403 -12.07 -10.14 -19.56
N TYR A 404 -12.38 -9.91 -18.30
CA TYR A 404 -12.23 -10.95 -17.26
C TYR A 404 -13.26 -12.08 -17.39
N LEU A 405 -14.54 -11.77 -17.68
CA LEU A 405 -15.57 -12.77 -17.87
C LEU A 405 -15.26 -13.67 -19.08
N LYS A 406 -14.74 -13.11 -20.16
CA LYS A 406 -14.30 -13.89 -21.33
C LYS A 406 -13.15 -14.82 -20.97
N LYS A 407 -12.17 -14.34 -20.18
CA LYS A 407 -11.05 -15.17 -19.69
C LYS A 407 -11.50 -16.28 -18.74
N LEU A 408 -12.57 -16.04 -17.97
CA LEU A 408 -13.21 -17.07 -17.15
C LEU A 408 -14.00 -18.13 -17.96
N GLY A 409 -14.10 -17.97 -19.29
CA GLY A 409 -14.72 -18.93 -20.20
C GLY A 409 -16.20 -18.67 -20.49
N HIS A 410 -16.74 -17.50 -20.10
CA HIS A 410 -18.13 -17.17 -20.40
C HIS A 410 -18.33 -16.66 -21.84
N LYS A 411 -19.55 -16.79 -22.35
CA LYS A 411 -19.95 -16.11 -23.58
C LYS A 411 -20.40 -14.69 -23.21
N VAL A 412 -19.72 -13.68 -23.75
CA VAL A 412 -19.92 -12.27 -23.38
C VAL A 412 -20.44 -11.50 -24.57
N ASN A 413 -21.57 -10.80 -24.36
CA ASN A 413 -22.21 -9.92 -25.33
C ASN A 413 -22.25 -8.50 -24.77
N VAL A 414 -21.64 -7.54 -25.46
CA VAL A 414 -21.61 -6.13 -25.08
C VAL A 414 -22.54 -5.31 -25.95
N PHE A 415 -23.49 -4.64 -25.34
CA PHE A 415 -24.46 -3.75 -26.00
C PHE A 415 -24.08 -2.29 -25.71
N GLU A 416 -23.97 -1.48 -26.79
CA GLU A 416 -23.52 -0.09 -26.68
C GLU A 416 -24.43 0.85 -27.47
N VAL A 417 -24.83 1.94 -26.85
CA VAL A 417 -25.71 2.93 -27.51
C VAL A 417 -24.99 3.72 -28.59
N GLU A 418 -23.68 3.86 -28.49
CA GLU A 418 -22.84 4.54 -29.49
C GLU A 418 -22.38 3.58 -30.60
N ALA A 419 -21.91 4.15 -31.71
CA ALA A 419 -21.42 3.37 -32.84
C ALA A 419 -20.07 2.67 -32.56
N LYS A 420 -19.30 3.15 -31.58
CA LYS A 420 -17.99 2.59 -31.21
C LYS A 420 -17.88 2.46 -29.70
N ALA A 421 -17.17 1.42 -29.27
CA ALA A 421 -16.81 1.21 -27.87
C ALA A 421 -15.83 2.27 -27.34
N GLY A 422 -15.74 2.41 -26.01
CA GLY A 422 -14.82 3.30 -25.32
C GLY A 422 -15.49 4.23 -24.30
N GLY A 423 -16.82 4.44 -24.38
CA GLY A 423 -17.55 5.28 -23.43
C GLY A 423 -16.92 6.66 -23.28
N MET A 424 -16.81 7.15 -22.05
CA MET A 424 -16.26 8.49 -21.76
C MET A 424 -14.78 8.64 -22.17
N MET A 425 -14.01 7.57 -22.27
CA MET A 425 -12.63 7.61 -22.81
C MET A 425 -12.61 8.16 -24.24
N ARG A 426 -13.62 7.81 -25.06
CA ARG A 426 -13.73 8.21 -26.45
C ARG A 426 -14.55 9.50 -26.64
N TYR A 427 -15.66 9.63 -25.91
CA TYR A 427 -16.65 10.66 -26.16
C TYR A 427 -16.56 11.84 -25.19
N GLY A 428 -15.84 11.70 -24.08
CA GLY A 428 -15.70 12.75 -23.07
C GLY A 428 -14.29 13.32 -22.95
N ILE A 429 -13.25 12.48 -23.16
CA ILE A 429 -11.86 12.93 -23.08
C ILE A 429 -11.38 13.37 -24.47
N PRO A 430 -10.86 14.60 -24.62
CA PRO A 430 -10.38 15.08 -25.91
C PRO A 430 -9.18 14.31 -26.42
N SER A 431 -9.06 14.13 -27.74
CA SER A 431 -7.98 13.35 -28.35
C SER A 431 -6.58 13.92 -28.16
N PHE A 432 -6.45 15.22 -27.85
CA PHE A 432 -5.16 15.81 -27.47
C PHE A 432 -4.67 15.37 -26.09
N ARG A 433 -5.53 14.73 -25.27
CA ARG A 433 -5.15 14.05 -24.02
C ARG A 433 -5.10 12.53 -24.18
N LEU A 434 -6.04 11.97 -24.93
CA LEU A 434 -6.14 10.54 -25.18
C LEU A 434 -6.44 10.26 -26.65
N PRO A 435 -5.42 9.95 -27.49
CA PRO A 435 -5.61 9.64 -28.90
C PRO A 435 -6.57 8.47 -29.12
N VAL A 436 -7.42 8.58 -30.12
CA VAL A 436 -8.43 7.56 -30.46
C VAL A 436 -7.78 6.21 -30.83
N GLU A 437 -6.63 6.27 -31.46
CA GLU A 437 -5.84 5.10 -31.88
C GLU A 437 -5.41 4.26 -30.68
N VAL A 438 -5.08 4.90 -29.56
CA VAL A 438 -4.72 4.23 -28.31
C VAL A 438 -5.92 3.46 -27.74
N ILE A 439 -7.11 4.08 -27.80
CA ILE A 439 -8.36 3.45 -27.35
C ILE A 439 -8.68 2.25 -28.24
N ASP A 440 -8.59 2.43 -29.58
CA ASP A 440 -8.89 1.37 -30.54
C ASP A 440 -7.95 0.17 -30.35
N GLN A 441 -6.66 0.40 -30.15
CA GLN A 441 -5.67 -0.65 -29.92
C GLN A 441 -5.98 -1.49 -28.67
N GLU A 442 -6.25 -0.85 -27.52
CA GLU A 442 -6.51 -1.59 -26.27
C GLU A 442 -7.88 -2.26 -26.23
N LEU A 443 -8.90 -1.69 -26.89
CA LEU A 443 -10.18 -2.35 -27.03
C LEU A 443 -10.13 -3.54 -28.01
N GLN A 444 -9.34 -3.47 -29.08
CA GLN A 444 -9.16 -4.56 -30.03
C GLN A 444 -8.63 -5.83 -29.35
N GLU A 445 -7.73 -5.69 -28.37
CA GLU A 445 -7.23 -6.81 -27.58
C GLU A 445 -8.34 -7.55 -26.82
N ILE A 446 -9.39 -6.85 -26.40
CA ILE A 446 -10.56 -7.45 -25.74
C ILE A 446 -11.46 -8.14 -26.78
N PHE A 447 -11.69 -7.51 -27.93
CA PHE A 447 -12.47 -8.11 -29.02
C PHE A 447 -11.79 -9.35 -29.59
N ASP A 448 -10.46 -9.38 -29.67
CA ASP A 448 -9.69 -10.53 -30.15
C ASP A 448 -9.85 -11.78 -29.25
N LEU A 449 -10.28 -11.61 -27.98
CA LEU A 449 -10.68 -12.72 -27.11
C LEU A 449 -12.02 -13.35 -27.51
N GLY A 450 -12.75 -12.76 -28.46
CA GLY A 450 -14.06 -13.25 -28.94
C GLY A 450 -15.24 -12.73 -28.12
N VAL A 451 -15.18 -11.46 -27.72
CA VAL A 451 -16.32 -10.71 -27.14
C VAL A 451 -17.23 -10.26 -28.29
N ASP A 452 -18.52 -10.59 -28.22
CA ASP A 452 -19.53 -10.16 -29.18
C ASP A 452 -19.95 -8.72 -28.91
N PHE A 453 -19.86 -7.83 -29.89
CA PHE A 453 -20.16 -6.39 -29.75
C PHE A 453 -21.37 -5.97 -30.60
N TYR A 454 -22.34 -5.32 -29.96
CA TYR A 454 -23.58 -4.82 -30.56
C TYR A 454 -23.66 -3.30 -30.41
N PRO A 455 -23.17 -2.52 -31.41
CA PRO A 455 -23.25 -1.06 -31.40
C PRO A 455 -24.67 -0.57 -31.73
N ASN A 456 -24.94 0.71 -31.48
CA ASN A 456 -26.21 1.39 -31.70
C ASN A 456 -27.40 0.66 -31.07
N THR A 457 -27.18 0.06 -29.88
CA THR A 457 -28.19 -0.72 -29.17
C THR A 457 -28.43 -0.11 -27.79
N ARG A 458 -29.59 0.48 -27.56
CA ARG A 458 -29.96 1.19 -26.34
C ARG A 458 -30.88 0.33 -25.48
N LEU A 459 -30.52 0.15 -24.20
CA LEU A 459 -31.39 -0.47 -23.21
C LEU A 459 -32.63 0.40 -22.97
N GLY A 460 -33.81 -0.23 -22.96
CA GLY A 460 -35.10 0.46 -22.82
C GLY A 460 -35.69 1.02 -24.13
N GLN A 461 -35.00 0.80 -25.27
CA GLN A 461 -35.49 1.19 -26.60
C GLN A 461 -35.32 0.06 -27.61
N ASP A 462 -34.09 -0.48 -27.79
CA ASP A 462 -33.79 -1.51 -28.78
C ASP A 462 -33.74 -2.91 -28.13
N ILE A 463 -33.37 -2.95 -26.84
CA ILE A 463 -33.38 -4.15 -25.99
C ILE A 463 -33.97 -3.81 -24.62
N TYR A 464 -34.53 -4.83 -23.95
CA TYR A 464 -35.16 -4.67 -22.64
C TYR A 464 -34.57 -5.69 -21.65
N LEU A 465 -34.52 -5.35 -20.35
CA LEU A 465 -33.91 -6.17 -19.33
C LEU A 465 -34.60 -7.56 -19.20
N GLU A 466 -35.93 -7.57 -19.28
CA GLU A 466 -36.70 -8.83 -19.26
C GLU A 466 -36.44 -9.68 -20.50
N GLN A 467 -36.30 -9.06 -21.66
CA GLN A 467 -35.97 -9.74 -22.90
C GLN A 467 -34.62 -10.43 -22.81
N LEU A 468 -33.58 -9.76 -22.27
CA LEU A 468 -32.26 -10.38 -22.10
C LEU A 468 -32.33 -11.66 -21.25
N ARG A 469 -33.16 -11.64 -20.20
CA ARG A 469 -33.39 -12.85 -19.37
C ARG A 469 -34.07 -13.96 -20.13
N ASN A 470 -35.08 -13.62 -20.94
CA ASN A 470 -35.82 -14.58 -21.79
C ASN A 470 -34.93 -15.11 -22.93
N ASP A 471 -33.97 -14.33 -23.42
CA ASP A 471 -33.00 -14.71 -24.45
C ASP A 471 -31.85 -15.59 -23.91
N GLY A 472 -31.96 -16.03 -22.64
CA GLY A 472 -31.07 -17.00 -21.99
C GLY A 472 -29.74 -16.40 -21.52
N PHE A 473 -29.72 -15.11 -21.19
CA PHE A 473 -28.60 -14.53 -20.47
C PHE A 473 -28.69 -14.91 -18.98
N ASP A 474 -27.63 -15.52 -18.45
CA ASP A 474 -27.52 -15.95 -17.05
C ASP A 474 -27.31 -14.77 -16.09
N ALA A 475 -26.64 -13.71 -16.56
CA ALA A 475 -26.42 -12.47 -15.81
C ALA A 475 -26.36 -11.24 -16.71
N VAL A 476 -26.69 -10.07 -16.13
CA VAL A 476 -26.63 -8.76 -16.79
C VAL A 476 -25.79 -7.80 -15.97
N PHE A 477 -24.83 -7.14 -16.58
CA PHE A 477 -24.05 -6.08 -15.96
C PHE A 477 -24.37 -4.70 -16.56
N LEU A 478 -24.94 -3.82 -15.75
CA LEU A 478 -25.31 -2.45 -16.12
C LEU A 478 -24.10 -1.53 -15.90
N ALA A 479 -23.36 -1.22 -16.95
CA ALA A 479 -22.17 -0.36 -16.98
C ALA A 479 -22.42 0.92 -17.83
N VAL A 480 -23.62 1.50 -17.73
CA VAL A 480 -24.08 2.60 -18.59
C VAL A 480 -23.35 3.94 -18.36
N GLY A 481 -22.58 4.05 -17.27
CA GLY A 481 -21.78 5.23 -16.94
C GLY A 481 -22.59 6.48 -16.66
N ALA A 482 -21.96 7.67 -16.70
CA ALA A 482 -22.55 8.97 -16.46
C ALA A 482 -22.31 9.92 -17.66
N LYS A 483 -23.10 9.73 -18.72
CA LYS A 483 -22.91 10.43 -20.00
C LYS A 483 -23.73 11.73 -20.17
N LEU A 484 -24.54 12.11 -19.17
CA LEU A 484 -25.34 13.34 -19.19
C LEU A 484 -24.70 14.39 -18.28
N SER A 485 -24.75 15.66 -18.70
CA SER A 485 -24.41 16.79 -17.83
C SER A 485 -25.49 16.98 -16.77
N ARG A 486 -25.09 17.27 -15.52
CA ARG A 486 -25.98 17.80 -14.49
C ARG A 486 -26.45 19.18 -14.92
N LYS A 487 -27.76 19.38 -14.91
CA LYS A 487 -28.38 20.65 -15.29
C LYS A 487 -28.68 21.50 -14.07
N ILE A 488 -28.46 22.81 -14.18
CA ILE A 488 -28.85 23.80 -13.19
C ILE A 488 -30.07 24.57 -13.69
N THR A 489 -31.03 24.83 -12.80
CA THR A 489 -32.22 25.61 -13.12
C THR A 489 -31.97 27.09 -12.79
N LEU A 490 -31.63 27.83 -13.80
CA LEU A 490 -31.49 29.30 -13.73
C LEU A 490 -32.37 29.94 -14.80
N THR A 491 -32.87 31.16 -14.52
CA THR A 491 -33.60 31.93 -15.54
C THR A 491 -32.70 32.17 -16.75
N GLY A 492 -33.15 31.73 -17.92
CA GLY A 492 -32.39 31.81 -19.17
C GLY A 492 -31.51 30.57 -19.48
N SER A 493 -31.48 29.51 -18.62
CA SER A 493 -30.67 28.31 -18.86
C SER A 493 -31.09 27.48 -20.10
N ASN A 494 -32.26 27.76 -20.70
CA ASN A 494 -32.73 27.15 -21.94
C ASN A 494 -32.34 27.92 -23.21
N HIS A 495 -31.55 29.00 -23.08
CA HIS A 495 -31.13 29.78 -24.24
C HIS A 495 -30.24 28.93 -25.18
N PRO A 496 -30.37 29.04 -26.53
CA PRO A 496 -29.62 28.22 -27.49
C PRO A 496 -28.10 28.40 -27.45
N ASP A 497 -27.60 29.52 -26.93
CA ASP A 497 -26.17 29.76 -26.73
C ASP A 497 -25.67 29.23 -25.38
N ILE A 498 -26.47 28.44 -24.64
CA ILE A 498 -26.05 27.70 -23.45
C ILE A 498 -25.84 26.26 -23.86
N LEU A 499 -24.61 25.78 -23.63
CA LEU A 499 -24.22 24.42 -23.92
C LEU A 499 -23.88 23.68 -22.60
N TRP A 500 -23.78 22.37 -22.68
CA TRP A 500 -23.43 21.48 -21.58
C TRP A 500 -22.15 20.78 -21.91
N GLY A 501 -21.20 20.73 -20.95
CA GLY A 501 -19.80 20.35 -21.20
C GLY A 501 -19.64 18.96 -21.82
N ILE A 502 -20.32 17.96 -21.28
CA ILE A 502 -20.20 16.57 -21.78
C ILE A 502 -20.80 16.43 -23.17
N GLU A 503 -21.98 17.02 -23.41
CA GLU A 503 -22.64 16.99 -24.71
C GLU A 503 -21.80 17.73 -25.76
N PHE A 504 -21.18 18.87 -25.38
CA PHE A 504 -20.27 19.61 -26.26
C PHE A 504 -19.03 18.76 -26.63
N LEU A 505 -18.33 18.17 -25.63
CA LEU A 505 -17.18 17.31 -25.87
C LEU A 505 -17.55 16.12 -26.76
N ARG A 506 -18.71 15.51 -26.52
CA ARG A 506 -19.22 14.42 -27.34
C ARG A 506 -19.48 14.84 -28.78
N GLN A 507 -20.10 16.01 -29.02
CA GLN A 507 -20.33 16.53 -30.37
C GLN A 507 -19.01 16.75 -31.12
N VAL A 508 -17.98 17.32 -30.42
CA VAL A 508 -16.66 17.54 -31.01
C VAL A 508 -15.99 16.22 -31.34
N SER A 509 -16.06 15.21 -30.45
CA SER A 509 -15.48 13.87 -30.69
C SER A 509 -16.14 13.13 -31.86
N LEU A 510 -17.41 13.43 -32.13
CA LEU A 510 -18.15 12.96 -33.32
C LEU A 510 -17.87 13.77 -34.59
N GLY A 511 -16.94 14.74 -34.55
CA GLY A 511 -16.56 15.58 -35.70
C GLY A 511 -17.55 16.70 -36.00
N LYS A 512 -18.58 16.92 -35.15
CA LYS A 512 -19.52 17.99 -35.29
C LYS A 512 -18.93 19.28 -34.75
N LYS A 513 -19.06 20.38 -35.49
CA LYS A 513 -18.56 21.71 -35.10
C LYS A 513 -19.75 22.58 -34.67
N ASP A 514 -19.86 22.84 -33.37
CA ASP A 514 -20.77 23.82 -32.86
C ASP A 514 -20.36 25.25 -33.27
N LYS A 515 -21.32 26.13 -33.44
CA LYS A 515 -21.06 27.56 -33.77
C LYS A 515 -20.62 28.28 -32.49
N LEU A 516 -19.33 28.23 -32.19
CA LEU A 516 -18.76 28.94 -31.04
C LEU A 516 -18.75 30.45 -31.24
N LYS A 517 -19.02 31.19 -30.18
CA LYS A 517 -19.05 32.66 -30.14
C LYS A 517 -17.68 33.26 -29.79
N LYS A 518 -17.59 34.59 -29.70
CA LYS A 518 -16.35 35.32 -29.49
C LYS A 518 -15.82 35.25 -28.04
N LYS A 519 -16.73 35.28 -27.05
CA LYS A 519 -16.43 35.20 -25.64
C LYS A 519 -17.19 33.99 -25.04
N VAL A 520 -16.49 33.01 -24.59
CA VAL A 520 -17.06 31.78 -24.03
C VAL A 520 -16.70 31.67 -22.55
N VAL A 521 -17.70 31.54 -21.69
CA VAL A 521 -17.48 31.28 -20.26
C VAL A 521 -17.83 29.83 -19.96
N ILE A 522 -16.87 29.10 -19.35
CA ILE A 522 -17.06 27.74 -18.86
C ILE A 522 -17.33 27.80 -17.37
N VAL A 523 -18.43 27.21 -16.92
CA VAL A 523 -18.82 27.18 -15.50
C VAL A 523 -18.52 25.79 -14.93
N GLY A 524 -17.60 25.71 -13.97
CA GLY A 524 -17.20 24.50 -13.27
C GLY A 524 -15.70 24.43 -13.02
N GLY A 525 -15.27 23.68 -11.96
CA GLY A 525 -13.87 23.57 -11.52
C GLY A 525 -13.23 22.20 -11.76
N GLY A 526 -13.94 21.22 -12.37
CA GLY A 526 -13.47 19.87 -12.60
C GLY A 526 -12.74 19.65 -13.92
N ASN A 527 -12.23 18.42 -14.14
CA ASN A 527 -11.53 18.02 -15.38
C ASN A 527 -12.35 18.31 -16.64
N VAL A 528 -13.67 18.07 -16.62
CA VAL A 528 -14.57 18.35 -17.77
C VAL A 528 -14.57 19.83 -18.13
N ALA A 529 -14.52 20.74 -17.16
CA ALA A 529 -14.48 22.18 -17.41
C ALA A 529 -13.17 22.58 -18.12
N VAL A 530 -12.03 22.08 -17.65
CA VAL A 530 -10.73 22.36 -18.25
C VAL A 530 -10.63 21.74 -19.65
N ASP A 531 -11.05 20.49 -19.82
CA ASP A 531 -11.09 19.81 -21.13
C ASP A 531 -12.01 20.55 -22.12
N THR A 532 -13.17 21.04 -21.66
CA THR A 532 -14.07 21.85 -22.45
C THR A 532 -13.42 23.16 -22.89
N ALA A 533 -12.79 23.89 -21.97
CA ALA A 533 -12.10 25.14 -22.24
C ALA A 533 -10.99 25.00 -23.30
N MET A 534 -10.11 23.99 -23.10
CA MET A 534 -9.04 23.67 -24.04
C MET A 534 -9.57 23.21 -25.40
N THR A 535 -10.71 22.50 -25.43
CA THR A 535 -11.38 22.08 -26.67
C THR A 535 -11.99 23.26 -27.42
N VAL A 536 -12.61 24.22 -26.72
CA VAL A 536 -13.14 25.45 -27.32
C VAL A 536 -12.04 26.21 -28.04
N LEU A 537 -10.85 26.39 -27.42
CA LEU A 537 -9.71 27.06 -28.06
C LEU A 537 -9.23 26.37 -29.34
N ARG A 538 -9.31 25.02 -29.41
CA ARG A 538 -8.91 24.23 -30.59
C ARG A 538 -9.96 24.26 -31.70
N CYS A 539 -11.24 24.33 -31.35
CA CYS A 539 -12.31 24.46 -32.32
C CYS A 539 -12.34 25.87 -32.92
N ARG A 540 -12.07 26.88 -32.11
CA ARG A 540 -12.08 28.29 -32.54
C ARG A 540 -11.16 29.11 -31.64
N ARG A 541 -10.30 29.95 -32.23
CA ARG A 541 -9.56 30.96 -31.46
C ARG A 541 -10.53 32.01 -30.92
N THR A 542 -10.79 31.93 -29.62
CA THR A 542 -11.79 32.79 -28.93
C THR A 542 -11.30 33.04 -27.49
N GLU A 543 -11.89 34.05 -26.87
CA GLU A 543 -11.63 34.34 -25.45
C GLU A 543 -12.37 33.30 -24.58
N VAL A 544 -11.66 32.59 -23.73
CA VAL A 544 -12.23 31.55 -22.87
C VAL A 544 -11.89 31.85 -21.41
N THR A 545 -12.93 31.89 -20.57
CA THR A 545 -12.79 32.05 -19.13
C THR A 545 -13.44 30.87 -18.40
N ILE A 546 -12.74 30.26 -17.46
CA ILE A 546 -13.29 29.28 -16.51
C ILE A 546 -13.71 30.02 -15.24
N VAL A 547 -14.95 29.83 -14.81
CA VAL A 547 -15.50 30.30 -13.54
C VAL A 547 -15.84 29.10 -12.67
N CYS A 548 -15.34 29.07 -11.42
CA CYS A 548 -15.59 27.96 -10.51
C CYS A 548 -15.73 28.42 -9.05
N LEU A 549 -16.40 27.59 -8.26
CA LEU A 549 -16.64 27.82 -6.83
C LEU A 549 -15.35 27.70 -6.00
N GLU A 550 -14.51 26.74 -6.38
CA GLU A 550 -13.27 26.39 -5.70
C GLU A 550 -12.22 27.49 -5.81
N ARG A 551 -11.37 27.62 -4.82
CA ARG A 551 -10.08 28.32 -4.96
C ARG A 551 -9.18 27.53 -5.90
N LYS A 552 -8.20 28.19 -6.54
CA LYS A 552 -7.30 27.53 -7.51
C LYS A 552 -6.67 26.23 -6.97
N LYS A 553 -6.27 26.21 -5.69
CA LYS A 553 -5.66 25.03 -5.04
C LYS A 553 -6.65 23.93 -4.63
N GLU A 554 -7.94 24.26 -4.57
CA GLU A 554 -9.03 23.36 -4.16
C GLU A 554 -9.73 22.72 -5.35
N MET A 555 -9.40 23.16 -6.57
CA MET A 555 -10.00 22.60 -7.79
C MET A 555 -9.71 21.10 -7.88
N PRO A 556 -10.71 20.23 -8.14
CA PRO A 556 -10.55 18.78 -8.27
C PRO A 556 -9.90 18.40 -9.62
N VAL A 557 -8.83 19.10 -9.96
CA VAL A 557 -8.02 18.92 -11.17
C VAL A 557 -6.56 18.99 -10.77
N ASN A 558 -5.74 18.13 -11.34
CA ASN A 558 -4.30 18.19 -11.11
C ASN A 558 -3.75 19.57 -11.51
N GLN A 559 -2.97 20.17 -10.63
CA GLN A 559 -2.43 21.53 -10.81
C GLN A 559 -1.75 21.74 -12.17
N TRP A 560 -1.00 20.74 -12.64
CA TRP A 560 -0.31 20.80 -13.94
C TRP A 560 -1.26 20.90 -15.14
N VAL A 561 -2.49 20.36 -15.05
CA VAL A 561 -3.52 20.51 -16.11
C VAL A 561 -4.04 21.95 -16.15
N ILE A 562 -4.22 22.54 -14.97
CA ILE A 562 -4.62 23.95 -14.84
C ILE A 562 -3.51 24.84 -15.43
N ASP A 563 -2.25 24.54 -15.12
CA ASP A 563 -1.13 25.33 -15.62
C ASP A 563 -1.01 25.25 -17.15
N ILE A 564 -1.27 24.09 -17.77
CA ILE A 564 -1.36 23.97 -19.25
C ILE A 564 -2.47 24.87 -19.80
N ALA A 565 -3.65 24.87 -19.19
CA ALA A 565 -4.77 25.69 -19.65
C ALA A 565 -4.45 27.18 -19.58
N LEU A 566 -3.78 27.62 -18.51
CA LEU A 566 -3.33 29.01 -18.35
C LEU A 566 -2.23 29.39 -19.37
N GLU A 567 -1.26 28.48 -19.63
CA GLU A 567 -0.25 28.64 -20.68
C GLU A 567 -0.89 28.85 -22.07
N GLU A 568 -2.00 28.17 -22.35
CA GLU A 568 -2.73 28.29 -23.61
C GLU A 568 -3.61 29.57 -23.71
N GLY A 569 -3.63 30.40 -22.65
CA GLY A 569 -4.34 31.69 -22.63
C GLY A 569 -5.78 31.60 -22.14
N ILE A 570 -6.17 30.53 -21.44
CA ILE A 570 -7.46 30.44 -20.75
C ILE A 570 -7.41 31.29 -19.49
N PHE A 571 -8.40 32.14 -19.28
CA PHE A 571 -8.56 32.93 -18.06
C PHE A 571 -9.23 32.08 -16.97
N LEU A 572 -8.79 32.21 -15.72
CA LEU A 572 -9.38 31.52 -14.57
C LEU A 572 -9.92 32.53 -13.57
N LYS A 573 -11.21 32.41 -13.22
CA LYS A 573 -11.88 33.20 -12.20
C LYS A 573 -12.38 32.25 -11.09
N PRO A 574 -11.52 31.90 -10.12
CA PRO A 574 -11.85 30.99 -9.03
C PRO A 574 -12.62 31.71 -7.92
N SER A 575 -13.29 30.95 -7.04
CA SER A 575 -14.10 31.45 -5.90
C SER A 575 -15.34 32.25 -6.31
N TRP A 576 -15.96 31.95 -7.46
CA TRP A 576 -17.17 32.59 -7.94
C TRP A 576 -18.20 31.56 -8.38
N GLY A 577 -19.46 31.77 -7.96
CA GLY A 577 -20.64 31.04 -8.43
C GLY A 577 -21.52 31.89 -9.33
N VAL A 578 -22.25 31.25 -10.21
CA VAL A 578 -23.21 31.92 -11.09
C VAL A 578 -24.44 32.28 -10.28
N ASN A 579 -24.76 33.58 -10.25
CA ASN A 579 -25.97 34.14 -9.66
C ASN A 579 -27.10 34.28 -10.70
N ARG A 580 -26.77 34.84 -11.86
CA ARG A 580 -27.77 35.12 -12.89
C ARG A 580 -27.12 35.16 -14.28
N ILE A 581 -27.88 34.70 -15.31
CA ILE A 581 -27.52 34.85 -16.72
C ILE A 581 -28.06 36.18 -17.20
N LEU A 582 -27.22 37.01 -17.81
CA LEU A 582 -27.59 38.30 -18.35
C LEU A 582 -27.96 38.15 -19.83
N ILE A 583 -29.22 38.50 -20.18
CA ILE A 583 -29.75 38.39 -21.53
C ILE A 583 -30.36 39.72 -21.90
N GLU A 584 -29.95 40.29 -23.05
CA GLU A 584 -30.48 41.51 -23.64
C GLU A 584 -30.79 41.27 -25.12
N ASN A 585 -31.96 41.68 -25.54
CA ASN A 585 -32.42 41.50 -26.92
C ASN A 585 -32.22 40.06 -27.45
N GLU A 586 -32.63 39.08 -26.65
CA GLU A 586 -32.50 37.64 -26.95
C GLU A 586 -31.04 37.16 -27.19
N ARG A 587 -30.08 37.89 -26.63
CA ARG A 587 -28.65 37.51 -26.70
C ARG A 587 -28.03 37.46 -25.31
N ILE A 588 -27.17 36.50 -25.08
CA ILE A 588 -26.38 36.45 -23.87
C ILE A 588 -25.34 37.59 -23.92
N THR A 589 -25.33 38.42 -22.89
CA THR A 589 -24.37 39.53 -22.72
C THR A 589 -23.36 39.22 -21.64
N GLY A 590 -23.67 38.32 -20.69
CA GLY A 590 -22.77 37.98 -19.62
C GLY A 590 -23.36 37.10 -18.54
N LEU A 591 -22.61 36.98 -17.45
CA LEU A 591 -23.01 36.37 -16.19
C LEU A 591 -22.81 37.34 -15.04
N GLU A 592 -23.78 37.40 -14.17
CA GLU A 592 -23.60 37.94 -12.82
C GLU A 592 -23.11 36.80 -11.91
N LEU A 593 -22.03 37.03 -11.21
CA LEU A 593 -21.38 36.10 -10.32
C LEU A 593 -21.48 36.58 -8.89
N ARG A 594 -21.59 35.63 -7.95
CA ARG A 594 -21.54 35.85 -6.52
C ARG A 594 -20.32 35.20 -5.94
N GLU A 595 -19.61 35.90 -5.04
CA GLU A 595 -18.37 35.37 -4.44
C GLU A 595 -18.66 34.16 -3.57
N CYS A 596 -17.95 33.05 -3.81
CA CYS A 596 -18.00 31.83 -3.03
C CYS A 596 -16.93 31.87 -1.91
N THR A 597 -17.37 31.84 -0.66
CA THR A 597 -16.50 31.94 0.52
C THR A 597 -16.01 30.57 0.98
N SER A 598 -16.84 29.52 0.79
CA SER A 598 -16.50 28.12 1.06
C SER A 598 -17.30 27.20 0.13
N VAL A 599 -16.67 26.12 -0.33
CA VAL A 599 -17.33 25.08 -1.17
C VAL A 599 -17.89 23.96 -0.32
N PHE A 600 -17.22 23.66 0.80
CA PHE A 600 -17.57 22.55 1.69
C PHE A 600 -17.92 23.08 3.07
N ASP A 601 -18.80 22.37 3.77
CA ASP A 601 -19.11 22.62 5.17
C ASP A 601 -17.99 22.08 6.10
N ARG A 602 -18.20 22.26 7.40
CA ARG A 602 -17.27 21.77 8.44
C ARG A 602 -17.08 20.25 8.48
N TYR A 603 -17.95 19.51 7.82
CA TYR A 603 -17.89 18.05 7.72
C TYR A 603 -17.32 17.57 6.38
N GLY A 604 -16.87 18.49 5.50
CA GLY A 604 -16.37 18.17 4.16
C GLY A 604 -17.46 17.85 3.14
N LEU A 605 -18.74 18.11 3.44
CA LEU A 605 -19.83 17.91 2.50
C LEU A 605 -20.00 19.13 1.59
N PHE A 606 -20.30 18.91 0.31
CA PHE A 606 -20.53 19.97 -0.66
C PHE A 606 -21.74 20.83 -0.25
N SER A 607 -21.45 22.04 0.20
CA SER A 607 -22.44 23.02 0.70
C SER A 607 -21.90 24.46 0.49
N PRO A 608 -21.91 24.97 -0.74
CA PRO A 608 -21.28 26.26 -1.05
C PRO A 608 -21.95 27.41 -0.32
N SER A 609 -21.13 28.27 0.30
CA SER A 609 -21.53 29.50 0.97
C SER A 609 -21.08 30.71 0.16
N PHE A 610 -21.89 31.75 0.15
CA PHE A 610 -21.66 32.93 -0.65
C PHE A 610 -21.71 34.23 0.18
N SER A 611 -20.86 35.20 -0.18
CA SER A 611 -20.93 36.56 0.34
C SER A 611 -22.00 37.37 -0.40
N GLU A 612 -22.24 38.62 0.02
CA GLU A 612 -23.10 39.57 -0.72
C GLU A 612 -22.37 40.22 -1.91
N THR A 613 -21.09 39.96 -2.07
CA THR A 613 -20.28 40.55 -3.14
C THR A 613 -20.67 39.94 -4.48
N THR A 614 -21.04 40.77 -5.44
CA THR A 614 -21.33 40.37 -6.81
C THR A 614 -20.40 41.04 -7.81
N THR A 615 -20.21 40.41 -8.95
CA THR A 615 -19.44 40.95 -10.09
C THR A 615 -20.05 40.46 -11.39
N THR A 616 -19.75 41.09 -12.48
CA THR A 616 -20.19 40.66 -13.80
C THR A 616 -19.02 40.24 -14.66
N ILE A 617 -19.26 39.29 -15.56
CA ILE A 617 -18.35 38.90 -16.62
C ILE A 617 -19.08 38.87 -17.96
N GLU A 618 -18.46 39.45 -18.98
CA GLU A 618 -19.03 39.41 -20.33
C GLU A 618 -18.92 38.00 -20.92
N ALA A 619 -20.02 37.56 -21.53
CA ALA A 619 -20.09 36.31 -22.26
C ALA A 619 -21.03 36.41 -23.44
N ASN A 620 -20.72 35.78 -24.55
CA ASN A 620 -21.64 35.58 -25.67
C ASN A 620 -22.15 34.12 -25.72
N GLN A 621 -21.52 33.22 -25.01
CA GLN A 621 -21.87 31.80 -24.88
C GLN A 621 -21.41 31.26 -23.54
N ILE A 622 -22.20 30.37 -22.97
CA ILE A 622 -21.91 29.77 -21.69
C ILE A 622 -21.90 28.23 -21.84
N ILE A 623 -20.94 27.55 -21.25
CA ILE A 623 -20.90 26.09 -21.21
C ILE A 623 -20.82 25.63 -19.76
N PHE A 624 -21.88 24.95 -19.28
CA PHE A 624 -21.90 24.40 -17.93
C PHE A 624 -21.23 23.05 -17.87
N ALA A 625 -20.24 22.90 -16.98
CA ALA A 625 -19.48 21.68 -16.71
C ALA A 625 -19.47 21.37 -15.19
N ILE A 626 -20.66 21.31 -14.58
CA ILE A 626 -20.91 21.26 -13.13
C ILE A 626 -21.23 19.84 -12.63
N GLY A 627 -20.77 18.83 -13.32
CA GLY A 627 -20.92 17.42 -12.96
C GLY A 627 -21.68 16.61 -13.99
N GLN A 628 -21.77 15.31 -13.73
CA GLN A 628 -22.31 14.31 -14.63
C GLN A 628 -23.42 13.51 -13.94
N ALA A 629 -24.27 12.85 -14.74
CA ALA A 629 -25.33 11.98 -14.29
C ALA A 629 -25.49 10.77 -15.23
N PRO A 630 -25.90 9.59 -14.71
CA PRO A 630 -26.26 8.45 -15.54
C PRO A 630 -27.50 8.74 -16.39
N ASP A 631 -27.55 8.12 -17.58
CA ASP A 631 -28.78 8.04 -18.39
C ASP A 631 -29.57 6.80 -17.98
N LEU A 632 -30.55 7.00 -17.10
CA LEU A 632 -31.38 5.95 -16.55
C LEU A 632 -32.76 5.86 -17.22
N PHE A 633 -32.86 6.30 -18.47
CA PHE A 633 -34.13 6.31 -19.28
C PHE A 633 -34.86 4.96 -19.26
N PHE A 634 -34.12 3.85 -19.20
CA PHE A 634 -34.70 2.49 -19.21
C PHE A 634 -35.46 2.11 -17.93
N ILE A 635 -35.35 2.89 -16.83
CA ILE A 635 -35.99 2.59 -15.56
C ILE A 635 -37.47 2.92 -15.55
N ASP A 636 -37.88 3.96 -16.30
CA ASP A 636 -39.28 4.41 -16.38
C ASP A 636 -40.21 3.40 -17.10
N GLN A 637 -39.66 2.29 -17.60
CA GLN A 637 -40.38 1.30 -18.40
C GLN A 637 -40.76 0.04 -17.60
N GLY A 638 -41.05 0.15 -16.29
CA GLY A 638 -41.59 -0.93 -15.46
C GLY A 638 -40.52 -1.73 -14.69
N HIS A 639 -39.26 -1.32 -14.74
CA HIS A 639 -38.22 -2.00 -13.99
C HIS A 639 -38.17 -1.52 -12.53
N GLN A 640 -38.20 -2.46 -11.59
CA GLN A 640 -38.16 -2.20 -10.13
C GLN A 640 -36.75 -1.96 -9.60
N LEU A 641 -35.81 -1.45 -10.42
CA LEU A 641 -34.48 -1.11 -9.93
C LEU A 641 -34.55 -0.01 -8.88
N LYS A 642 -33.92 -0.24 -7.74
CA LYS A 642 -33.81 0.78 -6.67
C LYS A 642 -32.80 1.85 -7.07
N ILE A 643 -33.23 3.11 -6.98
CA ILE A 643 -32.42 4.30 -7.27
C ILE A 643 -32.31 5.16 -6.02
N GLN A 644 -31.11 5.59 -5.69
CA GLN A 644 -30.86 6.53 -4.63
C GLN A 644 -29.91 7.64 -5.11
N LYS A 645 -30.27 8.89 -4.89
CA LYS A 645 -29.51 10.08 -5.36
C LYS A 645 -29.14 10.05 -6.86
N GLY A 646 -29.97 9.44 -7.69
CA GLY A 646 -29.74 9.31 -9.14
C GLY A 646 -28.81 8.19 -9.55
N LEU A 647 -28.47 7.27 -8.64
CA LEU A 647 -27.60 6.12 -8.87
C LEU A 647 -28.34 4.81 -8.64
N ILE A 648 -27.94 3.76 -9.33
CA ILE A 648 -28.45 2.39 -9.11
C ILE A 648 -27.89 1.89 -7.77
N VAL A 649 -28.79 1.46 -6.88
CA VAL A 649 -28.42 0.89 -5.59
C VAL A 649 -27.91 -0.53 -5.79
N VAL A 650 -26.73 -0.83 -5.27
CA VAL A 650 -26.08 -2.13 -5.32
C VAL A 650 -25.56 -2.52 -3.94
N ASP A 651 -25.38 -3.82 -3.74
CA ASP A 651 -24.61 -4.35 -2.62
C ASP A 651 -23.12 -3.98 -2.81
N GLU A 652 -22.53 -3.36 -1.81
CA GLU A 652 -21.15 -2.88 -1.92
C GLU A 652 -20.11 -3.99 -2.07
N ASN A 653 -20.42 -5.22 -1.63
CA ASN A 653 -19.49 -6.35 -1.69
C ASN A 653 -19.45 -7.05 -3.05
N ASN A 654 -20.60 -7.16 -3.73
CA ASN A 654 -20.72 -7.96 -4.95
C ASN A 654 -21.32 -7.20 -6.15
N LEU A 655 -21.70 -5.92 -5.99
CA LEU A 655 -22.32 -5.07 -7.00
C LEU A 655 -23.67 -5.57 -7.53
N GLN A 656 -24.33 -6.50 -6.85
CA GLN A 656 -25.64 -6.98 -7.22
C GLN A 656 -26.73 -5.94 -6.90
N THR A 657 -27.67 -5.75 -7.82
CA THR A 657 -28.84 -4.88 -7.60
C THR A 657 -29.92 -5.63 -6.79
N ASN A 658 -31.03 -4.99 -6.52
CA ASN A 658 -32.20 -5.65 -5.94
C ASN A 658 -32.88 -6.64 -6.90
N ILE A 659 -32.45 -6.78 -8.13
CA ILE A 659 -32.94 -7.74 -9.11
C ILE A 659 -31.93 -8.88 -9.21
N ALA A 660 -32.37 -10.11 -9.01
CA ALA A 660 -31.51 -11.29 -9.09
C ALA A 660 -30.79 -11.38 -10.45
N SER A 661 -29.50 -11.74 -10.45
CA SER A 661 -28.63 -11.85 -11.62
C SER A 661 -28.40 -10.54 -12.39
N VAL A 662 -28.81 -9.40 -11.83
CA VAL A 662 -28.54 -8.06 -12.39
C VAL A 662 -27.56 -7.34 -11.49
N TYR A 663 -26.44 -6.92 -12.06
CA TYR A 663 -25.35 -6.19 -11.42
C TYR A 663 -25.25 -4.79 -12.01
N ALA A 664 -24.74 -3.83 -11.24
CA ALA A 664 -24.43 -2.50 -11.78
C ALA A 664 -23.11 -1.99 -11.25
N GLY A 665 -22.39 -1.19 -12.03
CA GLY A 665 -21.10 -0.67 -11.61
C GLY A 665 -20.60 0.49 -12.46
N GLY A 666 -19.40 0.98 -12.13
CA GLY A 666 -18.86 2.23 -12.63
C GLY A 666 -19.71 3.42 -12.19
N ASP A 667 -19.65 4.53 -12.94
CA ASP A 667 -20.31 5.79 -12.58
C ASP A 667 -21.85 5.72 -12.53
N ALA A 668 -22.45 4.60 -12.94
CA ALA A 668 -23.90 4.39 -12.86
C ALA A 668 -24.36 3.99 -11.46
N ALA A 669 -23.51 3.31 -10.71
CA ALA A 669 -23.80 2.79 -9.36
C ALA A 669 -22.97 3.48 -8.28
N THR A 670 -21.67 3.78 -8.55
CA THR A 670 -20.76 4.39 -7.60
C THR A 670 -20.13 5.61 -8.26
N ILE A 671 -20.35 6.80 -7.71
CA ILE A 671 -19.77 8.07 -8.25
C ILE A 671 -18.64 8.57 -7.34
N ASP A 672 -17.94 7.73 -6.64
CA ASP A 672 -16.77 8.15 -5.89
C ASP A 672 -15.65 8.53 -6.87
N ASN A 673 -15.58 9.83 -7.19
CA ASN A 673 -14.60 10.52 -8.02
C ASN A 673 -14.64 10.27 -9.55
N GLY A 674 -15.49 9.42 -10.13
CA GLY A 674 -15.69 9.27 -11.56
C GLY A 674 -14.40 9.08 -12.38
N THR A 675 -13.52 8.17 -11.97
CA THR A 675 -12.22 7.96 -12.62
C THR A 675 -12.16 6.64 -13.39
N ILE A 676 -11.35 6.60 -14.46
CA ILE A 676 -11.19 5.39 -15.29
C ILE A 676 -10.67 4.21 -14.45
N ILE A 677 -9.73 4.44 -13.53
CA ILE A 677 -9.16 3.37 -12.70
C ILE A 677 -10.21 2.77 -11.74
N GLN A 678 -11.11 3.58 -11.20
CA GLN A 678 -12.23 3.10 -10.37
C GLN A 678 -13.24 2.33 -11.20
N ALA A 679 -13.56 2.80 -12.41
CA ALA A 679 -14.43 2.09 -13.33
C ALA A 679 -13.85 0.71 -13.72
N ILE A 680 -12.53 0.61 -13.93
CA ILE A 680 -11.82 -0.66 -14.16
C ILE A 680 -11.96 -1.57 -12.93
N THR A 681 -11.74 -1.05 -11.73
CA THR A 681 -11.89 -1.82 -10.49
C THR A 681 -13.30 -2.32 -10.28
N SER A 682 -14.30 -1.49 -10.58
CA SER A 682 -15.71 -1.89 -10.58
C SER A 682 -16.00 -3.01 -11.57
N GLY A 683 -15.44 -2.94 -12.79
CA GLY A 683 -15.57 -3.99 -13.81
C GLY A 683 -14.92 -5.31 -13.38
N ARG A 684 -13.76 -5.26 -12.72
CA ARG A 684 -13.08 -6.43 -12.12
C ARG A 684 -13.97 -7.09 -11.06
N LYS A 685 -14.46 -6.27 -10.11
CA LYS A 685 -15.33 -6.73 -9.02
C LYS A 685 -16.62 -7.37 -9.54
N ALA A 686 -17.25 -6.74 -10.54
CA ALA A 686 -18.44 -7.29 -11.19
C ALA A 686 -18.15 -8.63 -11.87
N ALA A 687 -17.02 -8.76 -12.58
CA ALA A 687 -16.65 -10.01 -13.24
C ALA A 687 -16.46 -11.16 -12.24
N SER A 688 -15.75 -10.91 -11.14
CA SER A 688 -15.57 -11.88 -10.05
C SER A 688 -16.89 -12.28 -9.39
N ALA A 689 -17.74 -11.30 -9.07
CA ALA A 689 -19.03 -11.54 -8.43
C ALA A 689 -20.01 -12.32 -9.34
N ILE A 690 -20.05 -12.00 -10.62
CA ILE A 690 -20.88 -12.70 -11.61
C ILE A 690 -20.41 -14.15 -11.75
N ASP A 691 -19.11 -14.40 -11.92
CA ASP A 691 -18.57 -15.78 -12.03
C ASP A 691 -18.90 -16.61 -10.79
N ASN A 692 -18.71 -16.05 -9.58
CA ASN A 692 -19.07 -16.69 -8.31
C ASN A 692 -20.56 -17.06 -8.28
N SER A 693 -21.44 -16.15 -8.67
CA SER A 693 -22.90 -16.39 -8.67
C SER A 693 -23.34 -17.47 -9.66
N LEU A 694 -22.55 -17.70 -10.69
CA LEU A 694 -22.79 -18.70 -11.74
C LEU A 694 -22.11 -20.05 -11.46
N GLY A 695 -21.50 -20.21 -10.28
CA GLY A 695 -20.86 -21.44 -9.81
C GLY A 695 -19.36 -21.53 -10.10
N GLY A 696 -18.73 -20.43 -10.54
CA GLY A 696 -17.29 -20.29 -10.64
C GLY A 696 -16.64 -19.95 -9.30
N GLN A 697 -15.33 -19.70 -9.31
CA GLN A 697 -14.55 -19.32 -8.13
C GLN A 697 -14.32 -17.81 -8.02
N GLY A 698 -14.74 -17.02 -9.02
CA GLY A 698 -14.50 -15.58 -9.08
C GLY A 698 -13.02 -15.17 -9.20
N ASP A 699 -12.14 -16.13 -9.49
CA ASP A 699 -10.70 -15.90 -9.54
C ASP A 699 -10.32 -15.24 -10.89
N ILE A 700 -10.09 -13.93 -10.81
CA ILE A 700 -9.66 -13.06 -11.89
C ILE A 700 -8.20 -12.60 -11.74
N GLU A 701 -7.49 -13.16 -10.76
CA GLU A 701 -6.09 -12.83 -10.55
C GLU A 701 -5.22 -13.51 -11.63
N GLU A 702 -4.29 -12.75 -12.18
CA GLU A 702 -3.39 -13.20 -13.22
C GLU A 702 -1.95 -13.20 -12.72
N ASN A 703 -1.23 -14.28 -12.97
CA ASN A 703 0.21 -14.42 -12.74
C ASN A 703 0.94 -14.47 -14.09
N LEU A 704 0.92 -13.35 -14.82
CA LEU A 704 1.58 -13.23 -16.12
C LEU A 704 3.09 -13.06 -15.98
N PHE A 705 3.52 -12.47 -14.89
CA PHE A 705 4.91 -12.24 -14.56
C PHE A 705 5.40 -13.26 -13.52
N SER A 706 6.02 -14.34 -13.96
CA SER A 706 6.75 -15.25 -13.08
C SER A 706 8.10 -14.61 -12.70
N GLY A 707 8.05 -13.57 -11.87
CA GLY A 707 9.23 -12.84 -11.45
C GLY A 707 10.09 -13.66 -10.48
N GLN A 708 11.41 -13.62 -10.67
CA GLN A 708 12.35 -13.98 -9.62
C GLN A 708 12.21 -13.00 -8.46
N LYS A 709 12.46 -13.48 -7.22
CA LYS A 709 12.55 -12.60 -6.04
C LYS A 709 13.37 -11.36 -6.42
N PRO A 710 12.89 -10.14 -6.15
CA PRO A 710 13.61 -8.93 -6.55
C PRO A 710 15.01 -8.91 -5.97
N ALA A 711 15.98 -8.41 -6.74
CA ALA A 711 17.33 -8.20 -6.24
C ALA A 711 17.28 -7.25 -5.04
N GLU A 712 17.68 -7.73 -3.88
CA GLU A 712 17.65 -6.95 -2.64
C GLU A 712 18.78 -5.91 -2.55
N TYR A 713 19.79 -6.03 -3.40
CA TYR A 713 20.94 -5.15 -3.44
C TYR A 713 20.61 -3.86 -4.22
N LEU A 714 20.68 -2.72 -3.55
CA LEU A 714 20.39 -1.41 -4.14
C LEU A 714 21.63 -0.65 -4.59
N GLY A 715 22.74 -0.85 -3.87
CA GLY A 715 23.96 -0.07 -4.02
C GLY A 715 23.84 1.36 -3.46
N ARG A 716 25.00 1.94 -3.11
CA ARG A 716 25.10 3.33 -2.68
C ARG A 716 25.00 4.27 -3.87
N GLU A 717 24.31 5.39 -3.69
CA GLU A 717 24.17 6.41 -4.73
C GLU A 717 24.24 7.80 -4.10
N GLU A 718 25.35 8.49 -4.35
CA GLU A 718 25.53 9.87 -3.88
C GLU A 718 24.51 10.80 -4.54
N GLY A 719 23.96 11.72 -3.76
CA GLY A 719 22.94 12.65 -4.24
C GLY A 719 21.58 12.05 -4.52
N PHE A 720 21.33 10.76 -4.18
CA PHE A 720 20.04 10.08 -4.42
C PHE A 720 18.85 10.87 -3.86
N ALA A 721 18.96 11.41 -2.65
CA ALA A 721 17.90 12.18 -2.01
C ALA A 721 17.51 13.44 -2.81
N TYR A 722 18.48 14.07 -3.48
CA TYR A 722 18.32 15.34 -4.18
C TYR A 722 17.93 15.22 -5.65
N GLN A 723 17.80 13.98 -6.18
CA GLN A 723 17.40 13.78 -7.57
C GLN A 723 15.99 14.32 -7.82
N SER A 724 15.87 15.30 -8.71
CA SER A 724 14.61 15.92 -9.08
C SER A 724 13.73 15.02 -9.96
N ARG A 725 12.42 15.21 -9.85
CA ARG A 725 11.42 14.53 -10.67
C ARG A 725 11.60 14.85 -12.15
N GLN A 726 11.53 13.84 -13.02
CA GLN A 726 11.46 14.04 -14.45
C GLN A 726 10.04 14.49 -14.86
N LYS A 727 10.00 15.49 -15.73
CA LYS A 727 8.74 16.02 -16.30
C LYS A 727 8.57 15.53 -17.72
N GLU A 728 7.36 15.09 -18.06
CA GLU A 728 7.06 14.69 -19.44
C GLU A 728 7.21 15.90 -20.38
N PRO A 729 7.95 15.74 -21.49
CA PRO A 729 8.04 16.76 -22.51
C PRO A 729 6.68 16.94 -23.19
N ARG A 730 6.39 18.15 -23.61
CA ARG A 730 5.15 18.53 -24.30
C ARG A 730 5.48 19.20 -25.62
N ILE A 731 4.55 19.16 -26.55
CA ILE A 731 4.68 19.94 -27.78
C ILE A 731 4.68 21.44 -27.45
N ASP A 732 5.46 22.20 -28.21
CA ASP A 732 5.60 23.65 -28.04
C ASP A 732 4.24 24.35 -28.13
N LEU A 733 4.05 25.41 -27.34
CA LEU A 733 2.80 26.19 -27.30
C LEU A 733 2.37 26.68 -28.70
N SER A 734 3.32 27.07 -29.53
CA SER A 734 3.07 27.52 -30.90
C SER A 734 2.47 26.43 -31.81
N GLN A 735 2.71 25.16 -31.48
CA GLN A 735 2.26 23.97 -32.21
C GLN A 735 0.96 23.39 -31.68
N ARG A 736 0.46 23.81 -30.50
CA ARG A 736 -0.78 23.34 -29.86
C ARG A 736 -2.03 23.89 -30.57
N LYS A 737 -2.13 23.70 -31.90
CA LYS A 737 -3.21 24.30 -32.73
C LYS A 737 -4.30 23.31 -33.11
N GLY A 738 -4.15 22.04 -32.81
CA GLY A 738 -5.03 20.98 -33.21
C GLY A 738 -5.33 19.99 -32.09
N PHE A 739 -5.84 18.84 -32.48
CA PHE A 739 -6.21 17.76 -31.56
C PHE A 739 -5.10 16.70 -31.43
N GLN A 740 -3.86 17.03 -31.83
CA GLN A 740 -2.71 16.14 -31.64
C GLN A 740 -2.36 16.02 -30.14
N GLU A 741 -1.82 14.85 -29.74
CA GLU A 741 -1.47 14.56 -28.36
C GLU A 741 -0.49 15.60 -27.80
N LEU A 742 -0.78 16.17 -26.63
CA LEU A 742 0.02 17.23 -26.02
C LEU A 742 1.30 16.73 -25.37
N SER A 743 1.22 15.62 -24.65
CA SER A 743 2.38 15.01 -24.00
C SER A 743 3.11 14.09 -24.97
N LEU A 744 4.43 14.16 -24.99
CA LEU A 744 5.30 13.32 -25.85
C LEU A 744 5.73 12.03 -25.14
N GLY A 745 5.42 11.89 -23.84
CA GLY A 745 5.91 10.79 -23.02
C GLY A 745 7.42 10.91 -22.72
N PHE A 746 7.94 10.01 -21.89
CA PHE A 746 9.35 9.99 -21.56
C PHE A 746 10.22 9.41 -22.69
N SER A 747 11.42 10.01 -22.88
CA SER A 747 12.53 9.34 -23.55
C SER A 747 13.02 8.17 -22.68
N GLU A 748 13.84 7.30 -23.24
CA GLU A 748 14.43 6.17 -22.49
C GLU A 748 15.29 6.68 -21.33
N GLU A 749 16.13 7.66 -21.57
CA GLU A 749 16.98 8.28 -20.54
C GLU A 749 16.15 8.85 -19.38
N GLN A 750 15.09 9.62 -19.69
CA GLN A 750 14.19 10.18 -18.68
C GLN A 750 13.49 9.08 -17.88
N ALA A 751 13.01 8.04 -18.55
CA ALA A 751 12.30 6.94 -17.90
C ALA A 751 13.22 6.15 -16.95
N LEU A 752 14.43 5.80 -17.40
CA LEU A 752 15.43 5.12 -16.58
C LEU A 752 15.81 5.97 -15.36
N LYS A 753 16.07 7.29 -15.57
CA LYS A 753 16.43 8.22 -14.51
C LYS A 753 15.28 8.34 -13.48
N GLU A 754 14.04 8.50 -13.94
CA GLU A 754 12.88 8.62 -13.05
C GLU A 754 12.59 7.32 -12.29
N ALA A 755 12.65 6.16 -12.96
CA ALA A 755 12.40 4.88 -12.34
C ALA A 755 13.41 4.55 -11.22
N ARG A 756 14.69 4.95 -11.40
CA ARG A 756 15.75 4.78 -10.40
C ARG A 756 15.54 5.61 -9.15
N ARG A 757 14.76 6.68 -9.20
CA ARG A 757 14.41 7.49 -8.01
C ARG A 757 13.50 6.74 -7.02
N CYS A 758 12.88 5.63 -7.41
CA CYS A 758 11.99 4.86 -6.55
C CYS A 758 12.73 4.35 -5.30
N LEU A 759 12.10 4.51 -4.10
CA LEU A 759 12.64 4.04 -2.82
C LEU A 759 12.60 2.51 -2.70
N GLN A 760 11.81 1.84 -3.54
CA GLN A 760 11.59 0.39 -3.53
C GLN A 760 11.13 -0.10 -2.15
N CYS A 761 10.08 0.54 -1.63
CA CYS A 761 9.55 0.29 -0.28
C CYS A 761 9.11 -1.16 -0.06
N ASP A 762 8.69 -1.86 -1.12
CA ASP A 762 8.30 -3.27 -1.13
C ASP A 762 9.42 -4.22 -0.73
N LEU A 763 10.69 -3.85 -0.94
CA LEU A 763 11.84 -4.68 -0.54
C LEU A 763 11.89 -4.92 0.98
N ARG A 764 11.24 -4.07 1.78
CA ARG A 764 11.07 -4.28 3.22
C ARG A 764 10.22 -5.53 3.52
N LEU A 765 9.23 -5.85 2.68
CA LEU A 765 8.33 -6.99 2.85
C LEU A 765 9.03 -8.35 2.64
N PHE A 766 10.18 -8.37 1.97
CA PHE A 766 10.97 -9.57 1.75
C PHE A 766 11.92 -9.92 2.92
N LEU A 767 12.04 -9.02 3.90
CA LEU A 767 12.78 -9.29 5.12
C LEU A 767 11.88 -10.07 6.08
N GLN A 768 12.38 -11.19 6.58
CA GLN A 768 11.70 -11.99 7.58
C GLN A 768 11.60 -11.23 8.91
N GLN A 769 10.70 -11.65 9.76
CA GLN A 769 10.71 -11.25 11.16
C GLN A 769 11.52 -12.28 11.97
N ASN A 770 12.19 -11.83 13.02
CA ASN A 770 12.78 -12.76 13.96
C ASN A 770 11.68 -13.62 14.60
N PRO A 771 11.92 -14.93 14.76
CA PRO A 771 11.03 -15.77 15.56
C PRO A 771 10.82 -15.15 16.94
N LEU A 772 9.56 -15.04 17.32
CA LEU A 772 9.20 -14.57 18.66
C LEU A 772 9.26 -15.72 19.66
N PRO A 773 9.43 -15.42 20.97
CA PRO A 773 9.32 -16.44 22.01
C PRO A 773 8.01 -17.21 21.85
N PRO A 774 8.07 -18.55 22.04
CA PRO A 774 6.84 -19.32 22.11
C PRO A 774 5.99 -18.79 23.25
N LYS A 775 4.67 -18.75 23.04
CA LYS A 775 3.74 -18.45 24.11
C LYS A 775 3.87 -19.61 25.13
N LEU A 776 4.08 -19.31 26.38
CA LEU A 776 4.09 -20.29 27.45
C LEU A 776 2.63 -20.74 27.62
N ILE A 777 2.30 -21.88 27.02
CA ILE A 777 1.03 -22.56 27.22
C ILE A 777 1.28 -23.79 28.09
N GLU A 778 0.48 -23.92 29.15
CA GLU A 778 0.53 -25.06 30.05
C GLU A 778 -0.43 -26.15 29.61
N THR A 779 -0.09 -27.42 29.91
CA THR A 779 -1.03 -28.51 29.66
C THR A 779 -2.27 -28.32 30.50
N PHE A 780 -3.45 -28.39 29.89
CA PHE A 780 -4.72 -28.22 30.58
C PHE A 780 -5.05 -29.44 31.41
N SER A 781 -4.46 -29.52 32.61
CA SER A 781 -4.62 -30.59 33.57
C SER A 781 -4.88 -30.04 34.99
N PRO A 782 -5.57 -30.80 35.86
CA PRO A 782 -5.82 -30.36 37.23
C PRO A 782 -4.57 -30.01 38.02
N GLU A 783 -3.45 -30.73 37.79
CA GLU A 783 -2.20 -30.49 38.47
C GLU A 783 -1.64 -29.11 38.10
N LYS A 784 -1.66 -28.80 36.78
CA LYS A 784 -1.16 -27.52 36.30
C LYS A 784 -2.07 -26.35 36.67
N ILE A 785 -3.38 -26.56 36.70
CA ILE A 785 -4.34 -25.56 37.17
C ILE A 785 -4.11 -25.19 38.64
N GLN A 786 -3.66 -26.14 39.49
CA GLN A 786 -3.33 -25.86 40.88
C GLN A 786 -2.13 -24.95 41.08
N GLU A 787 -1.24 -24.87 40.11
CA GLU A 787 -0.09 -23.96 40.12
C GLU A 787 -0.48 -22.51 39.79
N VAL A 788 -1.69 -22.28 39.22
CA VAL A 788 -2.19 -20.94 38.85
C VAL A 788 -2.56 -20.13 40.11
N PRO A 789 -2.22 -18.84 40.20
CA PRO A 789 -2.59 -18.02 41.35
C PRO A 789 -4.10 -17.84 41.48
N GLU A 790 -4.57 -17.72 42.75
CA GLU A 790 -5.96 -17.39 43.10
C GLU A 790 -6.18 -15.88 43.01
N THR A 791 -5.96 -15.29 41.84
CA THR A 791 -6.03 -13.86 41.58
C THR A 791 -6.95 -13.57 40.38
N GLU A 792 -7.37 -12.31 40.28
CA GLU A 792 -8.14 -11.83 39.13
C GLU A 792 -7.30 -11.86 37.85
N GLY A 793 -7.91 -12.31 36.73
CA GLY A 793 -7.20 -12.37 35.46
C GLY A 793 -8.02 -12.89 34.30
N VAL A 794 -7.33 -13.10 33.18
CA VAL A 794 -7.89 -13.69 31.96
C VAL A 794 -7.13 -14.95 31.61
N TYR A 795 -7.84 -15.98 31.22
CA TYR A 795 -7.22 -17.18 30.67
C TYR A 795 -7.68 -17.46 29.23
N GLN A 796 -6.87 -18.15 28.48
CA GLN A 796 -7.17 -18.60 27.13
C GLN A 796 -6.98 -20.12 27.06
N LEU A 797 -7.89 -20.80 26.39
CA LEU A 797 -7.83 -22.22 26.17
C LEU A 797 -7.47 -22.51 24.71
N TYR A 798 -6.67 -23.56 24.49
CA TYR A 798 -6.17 -23.92 23.17
C TYR A 798 -6.46 -25.38 22.86
N ASP A 799 -6.71 -25.67 21.58
CA ASP A 799 -6.82 -27.02 21.03
C ASP A 799 -5.44 -27.69 20.80
N GLY A 800 -5.44 -28.91 20.26
CA GLY A 800 -4.21 -29.65 19.91
C GLY A 800 -3.35 -29.00 18.82
N ASN A 801 -3.89 -28.03 18.08
CA ASN A 801 -3.19 -27.27 17.05
C ASN A 801 -2.74 -25.88 17.55
N ASN A 802 -2.85 -25.63 18.85
CA ASN A 802 -2.60 -24.33 19.48
C ASN A 802 -3.50 -23.18 18.97
N CYS A 803 -4.70 -23.51 18.48
CA CYS A 803 -5.71 -22.54 18.15
C CYS A 803 -6.52 -22.15 19.40
N VAL A 804 -6.79 -20.87 19.59
CA VAL A 804 -7.59 -20.38 20.72
C VAL A 804 -9.04 -20.81 20.53
N ILE A 805 -9.58 -21.51 21.49
CA ILE A 805 -10.98 -21.98 21.50
C ILE A 805 -11.84 -21.25 22.56
N SER A 806 -11.22 -20.57 23.52
CA SER A 806 -11.96 -19.76 24.52
C SER A 806 -11.04 -18.69 25.11
N ILE A 807 -11.60 -17.52 25.40
CA ILE A 807 -10.97 -16.42 26.14
C ILE A 807 -11.95 -16.02 27.23
N LYS A 808 -11.51 -16.03 28.49
CA LYS A 808 -12.40 -15.69 29.63
C LYS A 808 -11.68 -14.94 30.74
N GLY A 809 -12.31 -13.86 31.20
CA GLY A 809 -11.94 -13.14 32.41
C GLY A 809 -12.67 -13.68 33.65
N CYS A 810 -11.97 -13.68 34.78
CA CYS A 810 -12.53 -14.14 36.04
C CYS A 810 -11.87 -13.50 37.26
N HIS A 811 -12.58 -13.47 38.38
CA HIS A 811 -12.08 -12.99 39.68
C HIS A 811 -11.08 -13.92 40.36
N ASP A 812 -11.11 -15.21 39.99
CA ASP A 812 -10.21 -16.25 40.49
C ASP A 812 -9.87 -17.18 39.33
N MET A 813 -8.64 -17.04 38.80
CA MET A 813 -8.18 -17.76 37.60
C MET A 813 -8.10 -19.26 37.84
N ARG A 814 -7.67 -19.70 39.04
CA ARG A 814 -7.59 -21.13 39.36
C ARG A 814 -8.96 -21.77 39.36
N LYS A 815 -9.94 -21.10 39.99
CA LYS A 815 -11.32 -21.55 40.03
C LYS A 815 -11.96 -21.54 38.64
N GLY A 816 -11.79 -20.45 37.89
CA GLY A 816 -12.31 -20.33 36.52
C GLY A 816 -11.76 -21.39 35.57
N LEU A 817 -10.44 -21.67 35.63
CA LEU A 817 -9.82 -22.73 34.85
C LEU A 817 -10.32 -24.14 35.28
N MET A 818 -10.54 -24.38 36.56
CA MET A 818 -11.08 -25.66 37.05
C MET A 818 -12.52 -25.86 36.58
N GLU A 819 -13.35 -24.81 36.57
CA GLU A 819 -14.72 -24.86 36.01
C GLU A 819 -14.69 -25.11 34.50
N ALA A 820 -13.76 -24.42 33.76
CA ALA A 820 -13.57 -24.61 32.34
C ALA A 820 -13.04 -26.02 32.01
N PHE A 821 -12.19 -26.63 32.85
CA PHE A 821 -11.69 -27.99 32.66
C PHE A 821 -12.84 -29.01 32.65
N ASN A 822 -13.86 -28.77 33.46
CA ASN A 822 -15.01 -29.66 33.53
C ASN A 822 -16.07 -29.39 32.42
N SER A 823 -16.07 -28.22 31.80
CA SER A 823 -17.10 -27.78 30.85
C SER A 823 -16.64 -27.66 29.39
N THR A 824 -15.39 -27.36 29.14
CA THR A 824 -14.89 -27.06 27.78
C THR A 824 -14.25 -28.30 27.14
N LYS A 825 -14.89 -28.83 26.10
CA LYS A 825 -14.39 -29.96 25.33
C LYS A 825 -13.35 -29.50 24.29
N GLY A 826 -12.28 -30.30 24.10
CA GLY A 826 -11.26 -30.05 23.07
C GLY A 826 -10.12 -29.16 23.50
N ALA A 827 -10.16 -28.54 24.69
CA ALA A 827 -9.04 -27.82 25.26
C ALA A 827 -7.95 -28.78 25.72
N LEU A 828 -6.71 -28.61 25.25
CA LEU A 828 -5.55 -29.40 25.63
C LEU A 828 -4.48 -28.56 26.32
N TYR A 829 -4.48 -27.26 26.11
CA TYR A 829 -3.55 -26.33 26.70
C TYR A 829 -4.27 -25.06 27.17
N PHE A 830 -3.65 -24.33 28.08
CA PHE A 830 -4.12 -23.03 28.53
C PHE A 830 -2.95 -22.09 28.79
N ASP A 831 -3.23 -20.78 28.75
CA ASP A 831 -2.42 -19.74 29.36
C ASP A 831 -3.28 -18.82 30.22
N TYR A 832 -2.63 -18.00 31.02
CA TYR A 832 -3.31 -17.03 31.84
C TYR A 832 -2.49 -15.74 32.01
N GLU A 833 -3.19 -14.69 32.36
CA GLU A 833 -2.62 -13.36 32.61
C GLU A 833 -3.33 -12.76 33.82
N GLU A 834 -2.56 -12.37 34.87
CA GLU A 834 -3.11 -11.66 36.02
C GLU A 834 -3.52 -10.23 35.62
N SER A 835 -4.76 -9.86 35.85
CA SER A 835 -5.28 -8.55 35.52
C SER A 835 -6.45 -8.16 36.42
N ARG A 836 -6.31 -7.06 37.15
CA ARG A 836 -7.40 -6.49 37.97
C ARG A 836 -8.54 -5.95 37.11
N MET A 837 -8.30 -5.64 35.85
CA MET A 837 -9.32 -5.19 34.87
C MET A 837 -9.65 -6.32 33.90
N PHE A 838 -9.88 -7.51 34.41
CA PHE A 838 -10.03 -8.72 33.62
C PHE A 838 -11.18 -8.65 32.59
N SER A 839 -12.30 -8.01 32.90
CA SER A 839 -13.40 -7.86 31.93
C SER A 839 -13.02 -6.98 30.73
N GLN A 840 -12.30 -5.87 30.97
CA GLN A 840 -11.77 -5.04 29.88
C GLN A 840 -10.74 -5.82 29.07
N ARG A 841 -9.87 -6.55 29.75
CA ARG A 841 -8.81 -7.32 29.12
C ARG A 841 -9.35 -8.50 28.28
N GLU A 842 -10.39 -9.17 28.73
CA GLU A 842 -11.12 -10.17 27.97
C GLU A 842 -11.65 -9.55 26.67
N THR A 843 -12.35 -8.43 26.74
CA THR A 843 -12.88 -7.72 25.57
C THR A 843 -11.77 -7.35 24.59
N GLU A 844 -10.65 -6.81 25.09
CA GLU A 844 -9.48 -6.48 24.24
C GLU A 844 -8.90 -7.69 23.51
N LEU A 845 -8.77 -8.83 24.19
CA LEU A 845 -8.26 -10.07 23.60
C LEU A 845 -9.21 -10.64 22.56
N ILE A 846 -10.51 -10.63 22.84
CA ILE A 846 -11.55 -11.04 21.90
C ILE A 846 -11.55 -10.14 20.64
N GLN A 847 -11.50 -8.82 20.82
CA GLN A 847 -11.42 -7.88 19.68
C GLN A 847 -10.17 -8.11 18.83
N LYS A 848 -9.01 -8.33 19.43
CA LYS A 848 -7.77 -8.67 18.72
C LYS A 848 -7.89 -10.00 17.94
N TYR A 849 -8.55 -10.98 18.53
CA TYR A 849 -8.79 -12.26 17.88
C TYR A 849 -9.74 -12.10 16.66
N LEU A 850 -10.85 -11.37 16.83
CA LEU A 850 -11.79 -11.03 15.75
C LEU A 850 -11.11 -10.26 14.60
N GLN A 851 -10.26 -9.27 14.91
CA GLN A 851 -9.51 -8.52 13.90
C GLN A 851 -8.54 -9.41 13.11
N LYS A 852 -8.01 -10.46 13.74
CA LYS A 852 -7.01 -11.35 13.12
C LYS A 852 -7.65 -12.48 12.30
N TYR A 853 -8.74 -13.06 12.80
CA TYR A 853 -9.32 -14.29 12.26
C TYR A 853 -10.73 -14.10 11.67
N GLY A 854 -11.36 -12.94 11.88
CA GLY A 854 -12.69 -12.62 11.33
C GLY A 854 -13.87 -13.36 11.98
N GLN A 855 -13.62 -14.13 13.05
CA GLN A 855 -14.62 -14.95 13.76
C GLN A 855 -14.30 -15.03 15.25
N MET A 856 -15.30 -15.38 16.08
CA MET A 856 -15.12 -15.58 17.53
C MET A 856 -14.26 -16.82 17.82
N PRO A 857 -13.55 -16.86 19.00
CA PRO A 857 -12.88 -18.08 19.44
C PRO A 857 -13.88 -19.23 19.69
N GLY A 858 -13.60 -20.42 19.16
CA GLY A 858 -14.48 -21.59 19.28
C GLY A 858 -15.59 -21.63 18.22
N ASP A 859 -16.39 -22.69 18.20
CA ASP A 859 -17.57 -22.84 17.30
C ASP A 859 -18.67 -21.89 17.81
N GLY A 860 -18.54 -20.61 17.50
CA GLY A 860 -19.32 -19.53 18.06
C GLY A 860 -20.76 -19.52 17.64
N ASP A 861 -21.64 -20.02 18.52
CA ASP A 861 -23.04 -19.63 18.64
C ASP A 861 -23.25 -19.09 20.08
N SER A 862 -22.79 -17.89 20.35
CA SER A 862 -23.12 -17.14 21.55
C SER A 862 -23.36 -15.67 21.18
N ASP A 863 -24.51 -15.18 21.55
CA ASP A 863 -25.11 -13.90 21.28
C ASP A 863 -24.10 -12.73 21.26
N LEU A 864 -23.93 -12.16 20.07
CA LEU A 864 -23.16 -10.92 19.83
C LEU A 864 -23.80 -9.68 20.49
N ASP A 865 -25.05 -9.77 20.94
CA ASP A 865 -25.82 -8.63 21.46
C ASP A 865 -25.43 -8.17 22.88
N ASP A 866 -24.64 -8.96 23.62
CA ASP A 866 -24.17 -8.58 24.96
C ASP A 866 -22.77 -7.91 25.00
N LEU A 867 -22.11 -7.71 23.84
CA LEU A 867 -20.74 -7.21 23.74
C LEU A 867 -20.60 -5.80 23.12
N PHE A 868 -21.72 -5.16 22.72
CA PHE A 868 -21.71 -3.79 22.16
C PHE A 868 -22.64 -2.85 22.85
#